data_63ae91c0904942562c0a1dc51bf7d936
#
_entry.id   63ae91c0904942562c0a1dc51bf7d936
#
_cell.length_a   1.000
_cell.length_b   1.000
_cell.length_c   1.000
_cell.angle_alpha   90.00
_cell.angle_beta   90.00
_cell.angle_gamma   90.00
#
_symmetry.space_group_name_H-M   'P 1'
#
loop_
_entity.id
_entity.type
_entity.pdbx_description
1 polymer ?
#
loop_
_entity_poly.entity_id
_entity_poly.type
_entity_poly.pdbx_seq_one_letter_code
_entity_poly.pdbx_strand_id
1 'polypeptide(L)'
;MSGMISGDRHLEVWSGIECTVNRVGNDYFDQLDRSGHSVRSSDIDRLADLGVTRIRYPLLWERLAPAGLQSIDWSWADERLGRLRKRNLTPIVGLVHHGSGPRYTNLLDPAFPEKLAAYASAVASRYPWVSYYTPINEPLTTARFSCLYGYWYPHATDALMFARALINQSRATVLAMRAIRKVNPDARLIQTEDIGKTFSTATLNYQAEFENERRWLTYDLLCGRLTPDTMMGDHFLWLGIKQEDLQWFLDNPETPDTLGINHYITSERFLDHRISRYPAQSVGGNGRHRYADLEAVRVCSEGVTGPKAIIREVWERYRLPVAITEAHLGCTREEQLRWATEVWTAAKDLTTKDVDVRGVTFWSAFGAFDWSNLLTRNENTYESGVFDLRAPQPRPTALSTMVKSLACDGDFDHPVLDSPGWWRRLERLCYPPVAHKTGRLPASLGGHNEMGDARRPILITGATGTLGQAFGRICKRRGLAYFLLSRQDMDIAETRSVADALDRLQPWAVINTAGYVRVDDAENEKERCWRENVIGPANLARACEERRISLVSFSSDLVFDGRKGDFYTESDRVAPLNTYGRSKAEAEDILMTVCPSSLIIRTSAFFGPWDKANFVNAVLDALKRNVVFPAASNLTVSPTYVPDLVDATLDLLIDNEKGIWHVANSGAVSWSDFARMVASRGGYSPALIKARPSHALGLAALRPAFSGITSERTNMMRTLTEAVESYFANTSSSFVLDRSHGNDASGYE
;
A
#
# COMPACT_ATOMS: atom_id res chain seq x y z
N MET A 1 -38.30 15.83 27.95
CA MET A 1 -37.27 15.47 28.95
C MET A 1 -35.90 15.74 28.35
N SER A 2 -35.41 16.94 28.67
CA SER A 2 -34.08 17.42 28.32
C SER A 2 -33.11 16.93 29.39
N GLY A 3 -31.97 16.39 28.97
CA GLY A 3 -30.91 16.14 29.92
C GLY A 3 -30.24 14.77 29.71
N MET A 4 -29.57 14.56 28.56
CA MET A 4 -28.44 13.63 28.53
C MET A 4 -27.19 14.49 28.31
N ILE A 5 -26.39 14.51 29.35
CA ILE A 5 -25.08 15.10 29.49
C ILE A 5 -24.22 14.64 28.29
N SER A 6 -23.61 15.60 27.59
CA SER A 6 -22.54 15.34 26.61
C SER A 6 -21.31 14.82 27.34
N GLY A 7 -21.29 13.51 27.61
CA GLY A 7 -20.02 12.85 27.89
C GLY A 7 -19.16 12.96 26.63
N ASP A 8 -17.91 13.39 26.76
CA ASP A 8 -16.92 13.47 25.70
C ASP A 8 -16.95 12.15 24.91
N ARG A 9 -17.56 12.17 23.71
CA ARG A 9 -17.56 11.02 22.79
C ARG A 9 -16.16 10.91 22.22
N HIS A 10 -15.35 10.05 22.81
CA HIS A 10 -13.99 9.82 22.35
C HIS A 10 -14.01 8.89 21.14
N LEU A 11 -13.45 9.35 20.01
CA LEU A 11 -13.25 8.52 18.82
C LEU A 11 -12.17 7.46 19.09
N GLU A 12 -12.52 6.18 18.96
CA GLU A 12 -11.61 5.08 19.26
C GLU A 12 -10.68 4.76 18.07
N VAL A 13 -9.47 4.32 18.39
CA VAL A 13 -8.52 3.75 17.43
C VAL A 13 -8.66 2.23 17.46
N TRP A 14 -9.04 1.67 16.31
CA TRP A 14 -9.19 0.24 16.10
C TRP A 14 -8.13 -0.27 15.13
N SER A 15 -7.92 -1.58 15.11
CA SER A 15 -7.10 -2.26 14.10
C SER A 15 -7.80 -3.52 13.60
N GLY A 16 -7.23 -4.14 12.58
CA GLY A 16 -7.75 -5.39 12.03
C GLY A 16 -6.69 -6.12 11.23
N ILE A 17 -6.94 -7.38 10.98
CA ILE A 17 -6.05 -8.27 10.25
C ILE A 17 -6.74 -8.67 8.96
N GLU A 18 -6.06 -8.49 7.82
CA GLU A 18 -6.55 -9.03 6.56
C GLU A 18 -6.62 -10.55 6.68
N CYS A 19 -7.81 -11.06 6.52
CA CYS A 19 -8.12 -12.45 6.85
C CYS A 19 -9.00 -13.15 5.81
N THR A 20 -9.12 -12.56 4.62
CA THR A 20 -9.90 -13.14 3.54
C THR A 20 -9.51 -14.60 3.28
N VAL A 21 -10.51 -15.46 3.27
CA VAL A 21 -10.41 -16.84 2.81
C VAL A 21 -11.43 -17.04 1.70
N ASN A 22 -11.10 -16.55 0.50
CA ASN A 22 -11.94 -16.74 -0.68
C ASN A 22 -11.60 -18.04 -1.40
N ARG A 23 -12.55 -18.50 -2.23
CA ARG A 23 -12.39 -19.70 -3.04
C ARG A 23 -12.45 -19.37 -4.53
N VAL A 24 -11.49 -19.91 -5.29
CA VAL A 24 -11.46 -19.83 -6.76
C VAL A 24 -11.34 -21.26 -7.29
N GLY A 25 -12.34 -21.73 -7.99
CA GLY A 25 -12.43 -23.14 -8.37
C GLY A 25 -12.43 -24.06 -7.16
N ASN A 26 -11.37 -24.85 -6.99
CA ASN A 26 -11.18 -25.74 -5.84
C ASN A 26 -10.18 -25.22 -4.81
N ASP A 27 -9.52 -24.10 -5.07
CA ASP A 27 -8.45 -23.58 -4.23
C ASP A 27 -8.97 -22.48 -3.31
N TYR A 28 -8.47 -22.46 -2.08
CA TYR A 28 -8.69 -21.37 -1.14
C TYR A 28 -7.46 -20.48 -1.09
N PHE A 29 -7.69 -19.18 -1.14
CA PHE A 29 -6.68 -18.14 -0.94
C PHE A 29 -6.82 -17.65 0.51
N ASP A 30 -5.82 -17.91 1.33
CA ASP A 30 -5.86 -17.65 2.76
C ASP A 30 -4.83 -16.58 3.14
N GLN A 31 -5.31 -15.39 3.49
CA GLN A 31 -4.47 -14.25 3.86
C GLN A 31 -3.75 -14.44 5.21
N LEU A 32 -4.34 -15.21 6.15
CA LEU A 32 -3.71 -15.47 7.45
C LEU A 32 -2.45 -16.34 7.31
N ASP A 33 -2.49 -17.31 6.41
CA ASP A 33 -1.32 -18.15 6.14
C ASP A 33 -0.25 -17.35 5.37
N ARG A 34 -0.68 -16.55 4.40
CA ARG A 34 0.24 -15.73 3.59
C ARG A 34 0.94 -14.65 4.40
N SER A 35 0.21 -13.99 5.30
CA SER A 35 0.79 -13.02 6.24
C SER A 35 1.60 -13.68 7.35
N GLY A 36 1.52 -14.99 7.52
CA GLY A 36 2.12 -15.73 8.62
C GLY A 36 1.47 -15.49 9.99
N HIS A 37 0.32 -14.77 10.01
CA HIS A 37 -0.41 -14.54 11.25
C HIS A 37 -0.96 -15.84 11.84
N SER A 38 -1.24 -16.83 11.00
CA SER A 38 -1.70 -18.16 11.45
C SER A 38 -0.74 -18.81 12.44
N VAL A 39 0.57 -18.52 12.37
CA VAL A 39 1.60 -19.08 13.26
C VAL A 39 2.20 -18.09 14.25
N ARG A 40 2.17 -16.77 13.98
CA ARG A 40 2.77 -15.74 14.85
C ARG A 40 1.78 -15.18 15.89
N SER A 41 1.67 -15.81 17.06
CA SER A 41 0.82 -15.29 18.14
C SER A 41 1.30 -13.96 18.74
N SER A 42 2.61 -13.65 18.63
CA SER A 42 3.18 -12.38 19.08
C SER A 42 2.66 -11.14 18.32
N ASP A 43 1.98 -11.33 17.21
CA ASP A 43 1.35 -10.24 16.46
C ASP A 43 0.31 -9.50 17.30
N ILE A 44 -0.39 -10.22 18.19
CA ILE A 44 -1.37 -9.64 19.12
C ILE A 44 -0.70 -8.67 20.11
N ASP A 45 0.49 -9.01 20.59
CA ASP A 45 1.22 -8.12 21.49
C ASP A 45 1.65 -6.83 20.79
N ARG A 46 2.12 -6.94 19.52
CA ARG A 46 2.48 -5.78 18.72
C ARG A 46 1.30 -4.81 18.56
N LEU A 47 0.10 -5.35 18.34
CA LEU A 47 -1.12 -4.54 18.21
C LEU A 47 -1.52 -3.92 19.55
N ALA A 48 -1.43 -4.66 20.65
CA ALA A 48 -1.69 -4.13 21.98
C ALA A 48 -0.75 -2.98 22.35
N ASP A 49 0.53 -3.08 21.97
CA ASP A 49 1.55 -2.06 22.22
C ASP A 49 1.34 -0.76 21.44
N LEU A 50 0.45 -0.76 20.42
CA LEU A 50 -0.02 0.44 19.72
C LEU A 50 -1.10 1.21 20.50
N GLY A 51 -1.69 0.63 21.56
CA GLY A 51 -2.76 1.25 22.32
C GLY A 51 -4.14 1.17 21.66
N VAL A 52 -4.34 0.32 20.64
CA VAL A 52 -5.66 0.12 20.03
C VAL A 52 -6.61 -0.52 21.03
N THR A 53 -7.89 -0.12 21.00
CA THR A 53 -8.91 -0.61 21.95
C THR A 53 -9.65 -1.82 21.45
N ARG A 54 -9.88 -1.91 20.14
CA ARG A 54 -10.60 -3.01 19.49
C ARG A 54 -9.84 -3.52 18.27
N ILE A 55 -10.06 -4.81 18.01
CA ILE A 55 -9.47 -5.48 16.86
C ILE A 55 -10.50 -6.30 16.11
N ARG A 56 -10.65 -6.08 14.81
CA ARG A 56 -11.38 -7.00 13.93
C ARG A 56 -10.56 -8.27 13.80
N TYR A 57 -11.10 -9.37 14.37
CA TYR A 57 -10.35 -10.62 14.55
C TYR A 57 -11.09 -11.82 13.99
N PRO A 58 -10.43 -12.66 13.16
CA PRO A 58 -11.08 -13.75 12.48
C PRO A 58 -11.24 -15.00 13.36
N LEU A 59 -12.45 -15.54 13.40
CA LEU A 59 -12.74 -16.93 13.76
C LEU A 59 -13.47 -17.56 12.56
N LEU A 60 -12.73 -17.74 11.47
CA LEU A 60 -13.33 -18.06 10.18
C LEU A 60 -13.84 -19.51 10.12
N TRP A 61 -15.07 -19.64 9.62
CA TRP A 61 -15.76 -20.92 9.49
C TRP A 61 -14.99 -21.90 8.61
N GLU A 62 -14.42 -21.42 7.51
CA GLU A 62 -13.60 -22.20 6.58
C GLU A 62 -12.35 -22.80 7.22
N ARG A 63 -11.81 -22.13 8.23
CA ARG A 63 -10.58 -22.56 8.91
C ARG A 63 -10.83 -23.47 10.11
N LEU A 64 -11.81 -23.12 10.93
CA LEU A 64 -12.02 -23.81 12.20
C LEU A 64 -12.91 -25.06 12.05
N ALA A 65 -13.82 -25.09 11.04
CA ALA A 65 -14.74 -26.19 10.81
C ALA A 65 -14.76 -26.66 9.33
N PRO A 66 -13.60 -26.93 8.70
CA PRO A 66 -13.53 -27.25 7.27
C PRO A 66 -14.25 -28.55 6.90
N ALA A 67 -14.35 -29.51 7.82
CA ALA A 67 -14.99 -30.82 7.64
C ALA A 67 -16.37 -30.92 8.27
N GLY A 68 -16.80 -29.92 9.06
CA GLY A 68 -18.09 -29.87 9.71
C GLY A 68 -18.01 -29.51 11.20
N LEU A 69 -19.16 -29.20 11.80
CA LEU A 69 -19.24 -28.70 13.19
C LEU A 69 -18.88 -29.76 14.24
N GLN A 70 -18.86 -31.02 13.87
CA GLN A 70 -18.50 -32.12 14.77
C GLN A 70 -16.99 -32.22 15.04
N SER A 71 -16.18 -31.51 14.22
CA SER A 71 -14.72 -31.58 14.27
C SER A 71 -14.09 -30.18 14.25
N ILE A 72 -14.65 -29.24 15.03
CA ILE A 72 -14.07 -27.88 15.14
C ILE A 72 -12.75 -27.97 15.89
N ASP A 73 -11.68 -27.48 15.29
CA ASP A 73 -10.40 -27.30 15.97
C ASP A 73 -10.32 -25.91 16.61
N TRP A 74 -10.44 -25.88 17.91
CA TRP A 74 -10.40 -24.65 18.71
C TRP A 74 -8.99 -24.24 19.14
N SER A 75 -7.98 -25.07 18.94
CA SER A 75 -6.63 -24.88 19.51
C SER A 75 -6.05 -23.51 19.16
N TRP A 76 -6.12 -23.13 17.87
CA TRP A 76 -5.67 -21.83 17.40
C TRP A 76 -6.50 -20.67 17.99
N ALA A 77 -7.80 -20.81 18.00
CA ALA A 77 -8.72 -19.78 18.48
C ALA A 77 -8.57 -19.57 20.00
N ASP A 78 -8.44 -20.65 20.78
CA ASP A 78 -8.23 -20.61 22.24
C ASP A 78 -6.97 -19.82 22.60
N GLU A 79 -5.85 -20.11 21.92
CA GLU A 79 -4.58 -19.38 22.13
C GLU A 79 -4.75 -17.88 21.83
N ARG A 80 -5.32 -17.56 20.66
CA ARG A 80 -5.43 -16.19 20.18
C ARG A 80 -6.39 -15.35 21.00
N LEU A 81 -7.60 -15.84 21.25
CA LEU A 81 -8.59 -15.13 22.07
C LEU A 81 -8.16 -15.01 23.52
N GLY A 82 -7.51 -16.05 24.07
CA GLY A 82 -6.89 -16.00 25.37
C GLY A 82 -5.83 -14.89 25.48
N ARG A 83 -5.02 -14.72 24.43
CA ARG A 83 -3.99 -13.67 24.38
C ARG A 83 -4.61 -12.27 24.23
N LEU A 84 -5.64 -12.10 23.37
CA LEU A 84 -6.39 -10.84 23.26
C LEU A 84 -6.96 -10.41 24.61
N ARG A 85 -7.62 -11.34 25.32
CA ARG A 85 -8.18 -11.09 26.65
C ARG A 85 -7.11 -10.69 27.67
N LYS A 86 -5.97 -11.39 27.66
CA LYS A 86 -4.83 -11.09 28.55
C LYS A 86 -4.23 -9.70 28.27
N ARG A 87 -4.28 -9.24 27.03
CA ARG A 87 -3.79 -7.93 26.60
C ARG A 87 -4.86 -6.83 26.66
N ASN A 88 -6.07 -7.13 27.19
CA ASN A 88 -7.21 -6.19 27.24
C ASN A 88 -7.64 -5.63 25.87
N LEU A 89 -7.43 -6.41 24.80
CA LEU A 89 -7.93 -6.08 23.48
C LEU A 89 -9.33 -6.67 23.27
N THR A 90 -10.28 -5.82 22.90
CA THR A 90 -11.65 -6.25 22.64
C THR A 90 -11.77 -6.76 21.19
N PRO A 91 -12.04 -8.05 20.96
CA PRO A 91 -12.24 -8.55 19.60
C PRO A 91 -13.62 -8.17 19.04
N ILE A 92 -13.64 -7.81 17.78
CA ILE A 92 -14.82 -7.82 16.91
C ILE A 92 -14.68 -9.06 16.04
N VAL A 93 -15.41 -10.12 16.40
CA VAL A 93 -15.21 -11.45 15.81
C VAL A 93 -15.87 -11.56 14.46
N GLY A 94 -15.07 -11.84 13.40
CA GLY A 94 -15.53 -12.17 12.06
C GLY A 94 -15.65 -13.69 11.87
N LEU A 95 -16.78 -14.17 11.30
CA LEU A 95 -17.00 -15.59 11.08
C LEU A 95 -16.79 -15.99 9.61
N VAL A 96 -17.08 -15.10 8.68
CA VAL A 96 -16.82 -15.23 7.24
C VAL A 96 -16.29 -13.90 6.72
N HIS A 97 -15.17 -13.92 6.00
CA HIS A 97 -14.56 -12.73 5.40
C HIS A 97 -14.29 -12.99 3.91
N HIS A 98 -15.18 -12.51 3.05
CA HIS A 98 -15.21 -12.76 1.60
C HIS A 98 -15.23 -14.24 1.20
N GLY A 99 -15.51 -15.12 2.16
CA GLY A 99 -15.59 -16.55 1.96
C GLY A 99 -16.95 -16.99 1.42
N SER A 100 -16.98 -18.21 0.91
CA SER A 100 -18.21 -18.89 0.49
C SER A 100 -18.62 -20.02 1.46
N GLY A 101 -18.00 -20.06 2.64
CA GLY A 101 -18.10 -21.13 3.61
C GLY A 101 -17.21 -22.34 3.29
N PRO A 102 -17.15 -23.33 4.19
CA PRO A 102 -16.43 -24.58 3.96
C PRO A 102 -16.93 -25.35 2.74
N ARG A 103 -16.19 -26.37 2.29
CA ARG A 103 -16.50 -27.15 1.05
C ARG A 103 -17.88 -27.82 1.05
N TYR A 104 -18.52 -28.02 2.21
CA TYR A 104 -19.84 -28.63 2.33
C TYR A 104 -21.01 -27.64 2.21
N THR A 105 -20.72 -26.38 1.88
CA THR A 105 -21.73 -25.33 1.63
C THR A 105 -21.23 -24.29 0.61
N ASN A 106 -22.07 -23.34 0.24
CA ASN A 106 -21.71 -22.17 -0.54
C ASN A 106 -22.80 -21.08 -0.42
N LEU A 107 -22.55 -19.90 -0.98
CA LEU A 107 -23.45 -18.74 -0.87
C LEU A 107 -24.84 -18.96 -1.49
N LEU A 108 -25.00 -19.93 -2.41
CA LEU A 108 -26.28 -20.28 -3.03
C LEU A 108 -26.98 -21.48 -2.38
N ASP A 109 -26.33 -22.10 -1.36
CA ASP A 109 -26.95 -23.17 -0.61
C ASP A 109 -28.08 -22.60 0.27
N PRO A 110 -29.34 -23.06 0.10
CA PRO A 110 -30.45 -22.57 0.93
C PRO A 110 -30.25 -22.82 2.43
N ALA A 111 -29.43 -23.81 2.81
CA ALA A 111 -29.10 -24.11 4.21
C ALA A 111 -27.87 -23.34 4.74
N PHE A 112 -27.25 -22.46 3.94
CA PHE A 112 -26.12 -21.66 4.37
C PHE A 112 -26.43 -20.83 5.63
N PRO A 113 -27.61 -20.16 5.75
CA PRO A 113 -27.95 -19.37 6.93
C PRO A 113 -27.98 -20.20 8.22
N GLU A 114 -28.63 -21.35 8.20
CA GLU A 114 -28.75 -22.21 9.37
C GLU A 114 -27.41 -22.85 9.76
N LYS A 115 -26.61 -23.23 8.75
CA LYS A 115 -25.27 -23.78 8.98
C LYS A 115 -24.34 -22.75 9.62
N LEU A 116 -24.34 -21.48 9.15
CA LEU A 116 -23.56 -20.43 9.77
C LEU A 116 -24.07 -20.10 11.18
N ALA A 117 -25.39 -20.08 11.39
CA ALA A 117 -25.96 -19.86 12.73
C ALA A 117 -25.54 -20.95 13.73
N ALA A 118 -25.47 -22.22 13.30
CA ALA A 118 -24.99 -23.30 14.13
C ALA A 118 -23.50 -23.15 14.47
N TYR A 119 -22.66 -22.72 13.50
CA TYR A 119 -21.26 -22.39 13.76
C TYR A 119 -21.12 -21.20 14.72
N ALA A 120 -21.88 -20.12 14.51
CA ALA A 120 -21.91 -18.94 15.36
C ALA A 120 -22.32 -19.29 16.83
N SER A 121 -23.29 -20.18 17.00
CA SER A 121 -23.67 -20.73 18.31
C SER A 121 -22.52 -21.46 19.00
N ALA A 122 -21.77 -22.27 18.24
CA ALA A 122 -20.60 -22.99 18.80
C ALA A 122 -19.50 -22.02 19.22
N VAL A 123 -19.21 -20.96 18.40
CA VAL A 123 -18.27 -19.89 18.74
C VAL A 123 -18.69 -19.15 20.00
N ALA A 124 -19.95 -18.71 20.09
CA ALA A 124 -20.47 -18.00 21.26
C ALA A 124 -20.43 -18.86 22.52
N SER A 125 -20.82 -20.14 22.42
CA SER A 125 -20.76 -21.08 23.53
C SER A 125 -19.34 -21.32 24.05
N ARG A 126 -18.34 -21.31 23.14
CA ARG A 126 -16.93 -21.45 23.50
C ARG A 126 -16.37 -20.17 24.12
N TYR A 127 -16.80 -18.99 23.63
CA TYR A 127 -16.28 -17.66 24.04
C TYR A 127 -17.41 -16.72 24.47
N PRO A 128 -18.15 -17.02 25.57
CA PRO A 128 -19.33 -16.25 25.98
C PRO A 128 -19.03 -14.80 26.40
N TRP A 129 -17.75 -14.50 26.58
CA TRP A 129 -17.28 -13.13 26.93
C TRP A 129 -17.10 -12.21 25.71
N VAL A 130 -17.15 -12.75 24.48
CA VAL A 130 -17.06 -11.93 23.26
C VAL A 130 -18.37 -11.17 23.06
N SER A 131 -18.26 -9.85 22.91
CA SER A 131 -19.43 -8.97 22.84
C SER A 131 -19.66 -8.32 21.49
N TYR A 132 -18.71 -8.40 20.53
CA TYR A 132 -18.84 -7.77 19.22
C TYR A 132 -18.60 -8.78 18.11
N TYR A 133 -19.50 -8.74 17.11
CA TYR A 133 -19.46 -9.67 15.99
C TYR A 133 -19.70 -8.97 14.65
N THR A 134 -19.01 -9.44 13.62
CA THR A 134 -19.29 -9.23 12.20
C THR A 134 -19.47 -10.61 11.57
N PRO A 135 -20.67 -11.23 11.62
CA PRO A 135 -20.85 -12.60 11.14
C PRO A 135 -20.39 -12.79 9.70
N ILE A 136 -20.67 -11.81 8.82
CA ILE A 136 -20.21 -11.82 7.44
C ILE A 136 -19.69 -10.41 7.09
N ASN A 137 -18.44 -10.32 6.65
CA ASN A 137 -17.87 -9.10 6.09
C ASN A 137 -18.39 -8.86 4.67
N GLU A 138 -18.88 -7.65 4.38
CA GLU A 138 -19.30 -7.18 3.06
C GLU A 138 -20.17 -8.17 2.26
N PRO A 139 -21.39 -8.51 2.71
CA PRO A 139 -22.26 -9.44 2.00
C PRO A 139 -22.56 -9.02 0.56
N LEU A 140 -22.78 -7.72 0.30
CA LEU A 140 -23.06 -7.19 -1.04
C LEU A 140 -21.85 -7.33 -1.96
N THR A 141 -20.68 -6.93 -1.50
CA THR A 141 -19.42 -7.02 -2.26
C THR A 141 -19.09 -8.46 -2.57
N THR A 142 -19.20 -9.35 -1.57
CA THR A 142 -18.97 -10.79 -1.75
C THR A 142 -19.96 -11.41 -2.74
N ALA A 143 -21.26 -11.07 -2.66
CA ALA A 143 -22.26 -11.54 -3.61
C ALA A 143 -21.99 -11.03 -5.04
N ARG A 144 -21.55 -9.77 -5.19
CA ARG A 144 -21.18 -9.21 -6.52
C ARG A 144 -20.01 -9.98 -7.14
N PHE A 145 -18.94 -10.20 -6.38
CA PHE A 145 -17.74 -10.85 -6.89
C PHE A 145 -17.96 -12.34 -7.15
N SER A 146 -18.76 -13.01 -6.35
CA SER A 146 -19.01 -14.45 -6.45
C SER A 146 -20.11 -14.81 -7.43
N CYS A 147 -21.17 -13.98 -7.55
CA CYS A 147 -22.39 -14.38 -8.27
C CYS A 147 -22.84 -13.40 -9.37
N LEU A 148 -22.29 -12.17 -9.44
CA LEU A 148 -22.58 -11.22 -10.51
C LEU A 148 -21.41 -11.10 -11.50
N TYR A 149 -20.18 -11.12 -11.00
CA TYR A 149 -18.96 -11.00 -11.82
C TYR A 149 -18.22 -12.33 -12.03
N GLY A 150 -18.49 -13.34 -11.21
CA GLY A 150 -17.93 -14.68 -11.35
C GLY A 150 -16.47 -14.82 -10.99
N TYR A 151 -15.88 -13.85 -10.27
CA TYR A 151 -14.47 -13.90 -9.88
C TYR A 151 -14.19 -14.95 -8.82
N TRP A 152 -15.08 -15.09 -7.83
CA TRP A 152 -14.96 -16.02 -6.72
C TRP A 152 -16.04 -17.12 -6.82
N TYR A 153 -15.80 -18.23 -6.13
CA TYR A 153 -16.77 -19.32 -6.05
C TYR A 153 -18.11 -18.83 -5.45
N PRO A 154 -19.25 -19.22 -6.04
CA PRO A 154 -19.49 -20.29 -7.02
C PRO A 154 -19.36 -19.89 -8.50
N HIS A 155 -18.73 -18.78 -8.84
CA HIS A 155 -18.46 -18.32 -10.21
C HIS A 155 -19.72 -18.07 -11.06
N ALA A 156 -20.84 -17.71 -10.42
CA ALA A 156 -22.04 -17.33 -11.16
C ALA A 156 -21.89 -15.92 -11.76
N THR A 157 -22.58 -15.70 -12.89
CA THR A 157 -22.60 -14.39 -13.60
C THR A 157 -24.03 -13.98 -13.90
N ASP A 158 -24.91 -14.10 -12.91
CA ASP A 158 -26.36 -13.96 -13.04
C ASP A 158 -26.94 -13.10 -11.92
N ALA A 159 -27.82 -12.16 -12.27
CA ALA A 159 -28.38 -11.21 -11.32
C ALA A 159 -29.30 -11.86 -10.28
N LEU A 160 -30.03 -12.94 -10.63
CA LEU A 160 -30.84 -13.68 -9.67
C LEU A 160 -29.94 -14.43 -8.65
N MET A 161 -28.83 -15.03 -9.13
CA MET A 161 -27.87 -15.70 -8.24
C MET A 161 -27.19 -14.70 -7.31
N PHE A 162 -26.85 -13.50 -7.79
CA PHE A 162 -26.39 -12.41 -6.96
C PHE A 162 -27.40 -12.05 -5.85
N ALA A 163 -28.68 -11.85 -6.21
CA ALA A 163 -29.72 -11.52 -5.24
C ALA A 163 -29.91 -12.64 -4.21
N ARG A 164 -29.91 -13.91 -4.62
CA ARG A 164 -29.98 -15.08 -3.74
C ARG A 164 -28.80 -15.16 -2.78
N ALA A 165 -27.58 -14.96 -3.29
CA ALA A 165 -26.36 -14.97 -2.45
C ALA A 165 -26.39 -13.86 -1.41
N LEU A 166 -26.86 -12.66 -1.76
CA LEU A 166 -27.01 -11.55 -0.80
C LEU A 166 -28.08 -11.85 0.26
N ILE A 167 -29.25 -12.34 -0.15
CA ILE A 167 -30.33 -12.75 0.78
C ILE A 167 -29.84 -13.82 1.73
N ASN A 168 -29.16 -14.86 1.24
CA ASN A 168 -28.63 -15.94 2.08
C ASN A 168 -27.64 -15.40 3.11
N GLN A 169 -26.70 -14.55 2.71
CA GLN A 169 -25.71 -13.95 3.61
C GLN A 169 -26.36 -13.03 4.65
N SER A 170 -27.32 -12.19 4.23
CA SER A 170 -28.05 -11.32 5.15
C SER A 170 -28.90 -12.12 6.15
N ARG A 171 -29.60 -13.16 5.67
CA ARG A 171 -30.36 -14.09 6.55
C ARG A 171 -29.42 -14.85 7.52
N ALA A 172 -28.26 -15.26 7.03
CA ALA A 172 -27.24 -15.90 7.85
C ALA A 172 -26.74 -14.97 8.97
N THR A 173 -26.55 -13.68 8.69
CA THR A 173 -26.19 -12.66 9.69
C THR A 173 -27.27 -12.56 10.78
N VAL A 174 -28.56 -12.46 10.40
CA VAL A 174 -29.69 -12.43 11.35
C VAL A 174 -29.71 -13.67 12.23
N LEU A 175 -29.65 -14.86 11.62
CA LEU A 175 -29.74 -16.12 12.36
C LEU A 175 -28.49 -16.35 13.24
N ALA A 176 -27.31 -15.97 12.78
CA ALA A 176 -26.07 -16.03 13.56
C ALA A 176 -26.16 -15.14 14.80
N MET A 177 -26.59 -13.85 14.66
CA MET A 177 -26.73 -12.97 15.81
C MET A 177 -27.77 -13.46 16.81
N ARG A 178 -28.88 -13.99 16.35
CA ARG A 178 -29.89 -14.63 17.22
C ARG A 178 -29.33 -15.83 17.98
N ALA A 179 -28.53 -16.65 17.30
CA ALA A 179 -27.87 -17.80 17.94
C ALA A 179 -26.82 -17.32 18.97
N ILE A 180 -26.03 -16.31 18.66
CA ILE A 180 -25.06 -15.71 19.57
C ILE A 180 -25.75 -15.12 20.80
N ARG A 181 -26.84 -14.34 20.61
CA ARG A 181 -27.56 -13.70 21.73
C ARG A 181 -28.31 -14.65 22.64
N LYS A 182 -28.55 -15.90 22.24
CA LYS A 182 -29.01 -16.96 23.17
C LYS A 182 -27.95 -17.29 24.20
N VAL A 183 -26.67 -17.08 23.91
CA VAL A 183 -25.54 -17.34 24.82
C VAL A 183 -25.09 -16.06 25.52
N ASN A 184 -24.96 -14.99 24.79
CA ASN A 184 -24.58 -13.65 25.28
C ASN A 184 -25.64 -12.64 24.81
N PRO A 185 -26.66 -12.32 25.62
CA PRO A 185 -27.72 -11.36 25.23
C PRO A 185 -27.22 -9.96 24.90
N ASP A 186 -26.07 -9.55 25.41
CA ASP A 186 -25.48 -8.23 25.20
C ASP A 186 -24.59 -8.16 23.94
N ALA A 187 -24.51 -9.23 23.16
CA ALA A 187 -23.70 -9.28 21.93
C ALA A 187 -24.23 -8.29 20.89
N ARG A 188 -23.30 -7.54 20.30
CA ARG A 188 -23.55 -6.43 19.38
C ARG A 188 -23.11 -6.75 17.98
N LEU A 189 -23.92 -6.35 17.00
CA LEU A 189 -23.65 -6.47 15.58
C LEU A 189 -22.93 -5.23 15.06
N ILE A 190 -21.72 -5.39 14.52
CA ILE A 190 -21.05 -4.40 13.69
C ILE A 190 -21.10 -4.94 12.26
N GLN A 191 -22.03 -4.42 11.44
CA GLN A 191 -22.14 -4.86 10.05
C GLN A 191 -21.31 -3.97 9.15
N THR A 192 -20.47 -4.56 8.32
CA THR A 192 -19.54 -3.89 7.42
C THR A 192 -19.98 -4.00 5.96
N GLU A 193 -19.75 -2.92 5.18
CA GLU A 193 -19.98 -2.93 3.73
C GLU A 193 -19.13 -1.86 3.02
N ASP A 194 -18.74 -2.13 1.75
CA ASP A 194 -18.16 -1.10 0.87
C ASP A 194 -19.27 -0.17 0.35
N ILE A 195 -19.21 1.10 0.75
CA ILE A 195 -20.23 2.12 0.47
C ILE A 195 -19.74 3.12 -0.59
N GLY A 196 -19.13 2.62 -1.64
CA GLY A 196 -18.68 3.46 -2.76
C GLY A 196 -19.84 4.12 -3.52
N LYS A 197 -19.64 5.36 -3.97
CA LYS A 197 -20.63 6.13 -4.73
C LYS A 197 -20.37 6.05 -6.22
N THR A 198 -21.44 5.91 -7.01
CA THR A 198 -21.36 5.87 -8.48
C THR A 198 -21.85 7.19 -9.06
N PHE A 199 -21.06 7.79 -9.93
CA PHE A 199 -21.36 8.95 -10.74
C PHE A 199 -21.47 8.58 -12.21
N SER A 200 -22.07 9.45 -13.03
CA SER A 200 -22.18 9.14 -14.46
C SER A 200 -22.32 10.38 -15.32
N THR A 201 -22.24 10.16 -16.64
CA THR A 201 -22.77 11.10 -17.63
C THR A 201 -24.31 11.09 -17.59
N ALA A 202 -24.94 12.18 -18.04
CA ALA A 202 -26.41 12.31 -18.03
C ALA A 202 -27.15 11.14 -18.67
N THR A 203 -26.62 10.55 -19.73
CA THR A 203 -27.17 9.35 -20.41
C THR A 203 -27.28 8.15 -19.49
N LEU A 204 -26.43 8.04 -18.48
CA LEU A 204 -26.31 6.89 -17.56
C LEU A 204 -26.81 7.21 -16.14
N ASN A 205 -27.45 8.35 -15.91
CA ASN A 205 -27.95 8.70 -14.58
C ASN A 205 -28.81 7.60 -13.96
N TYR A 206 -29.69 6.98 -14.75
CA TYR A 206 -30.52 5.88 -14.26
C TYR A 206 -29.70 4.69 -13.74
N GLN A 207 -28.54 4.41 -14.36
CA GLN A 207 -27.66 3.32 -13.94
C GLN A 207 -26.89 3.72 -12.67
N ALA A 208 -26.41 4.95 -12.59
CA ALA A 208 -25.75 5.45 -11.40
C ALA A 208 -26.71 5.51 -10.19
N GLU A 209 -27.98 5.91 -10.40
CA GLU A 209 -29.04 5.89 -9.37
C GLU A 209 -29.30 4.45 -8.91
N PHE A 210 -29.43 3.50 -9.83
CA PHE A 210 -29.57 2.08 -9.52
C PHE A 210 -28.41 1.55 -8.68
N GLU A 211 -27.16 1.86 -9.02
CA GLU A 211 -25.99 1.42 -8.27
C GLU A 211 -25.87 2.09 -6.91
N ASN A 212 -26.27 3.35 -6.81
CA ASN A 212 -26.33 4.08 -5.55
C ASN A 212 -27.42 3.58 -4.61
N GLU A 213 -28.55 3.06 -5.11
CA GLU A 213 -29.53 2.37 -4.29
C GLU A 213 -29.07 0.96 -3.94
N ARG A 214 -28.44 0.22 -4.88
CA ARG A 214 -27.91 -1.12 -4.64
C ARG A 214 -26.89 -1.16 -3.49
N ARG A 215 -26.04 -0.15 -3.31
CA ARG A 215 -25.02 -0.13 -2.26
C ARG A 215 -25.57 -0.20 -0.84
N TRP A 216 -26.85 0.09 -0.63
CA TRP A 216 -27.52 0.06 0.67
C TRP A 216 -28.13 -1.31 1.01
N LEU A 217 -28.18 -2.24 0.08
CA LEU A 217 -28.96 -3.48 0.18
C LEU A 217 -28.69 -4.29 1.44
N THR A 218 -27.42 -4.46 1.84
CA THR A 218 -27.07 -5.18 3.08
C THR A 218 -27.73 -4.53 4.30
N TYR A 219 -27.60 -3.21 4.44
CA TYR A 219 -28.16 -2.50 5.58
C TYR A 219 -29.68 -2.41 5.51
N ASP A 220 -30.26 -2.18 4.33
CA ASP A 220 -31.71 -2.10 4.15
C ASP A 220 -32.40 -3.46 4.45
N LEU A 221 -31.79 -4.59 4.06
CA LEU A 221 -32.26 -5.93 4.45
C LEU A 221 -32.23 -6.10 5.97
N LEU A 222 -31.08 -5.85 6.60
CA LEU A 222 -30.92 -6.04 8.05
C LEU A 222 -31.78 -5.12 8.89
N CYS A 223 -32.01 -3.87 8.42
CA CYS A 223 -32.85 -2.90 9.11
C CYS A 223 -34.35 -3.06 8.79
N GLY A 224 -34.76 -4.07 8.00
CA GLY A 224 -36.16 -4.24 7.61
C GLY A 224 -36.73 -3.10 6.79
N ARG A 225 -35.94 -2.53 5.85
CA ARG A 225 -36.31 -1.37 5.03
C ARG A 225 -36.53 -1.70 3.56
N LEU A 226 -36.15 -2.90 3.11
CA LEU A 226 -36.31 -3.33 1.72
C LEU A 226 -37.74 -3.82 1.48
N THR A 227 -38.67 -2.91 1.20
CA THR A 227 -40.05 -3.23 0.89
C THR A 227 -40.24 -3.49 -0.62
N PRO A 228 -41.30 -4.24 -1.04
CA PRO A 228 -41.59 -4.53 -2.45
C PRO A 228 -41.72 -3.29 -3.36
N ASP A 229 -42.11 -2.15 -2.81
CA ASP A 229 -42.33 -0.88 -3.53
C ASP A 229 -41.07 -0.01 -3.63
N THR A 230 -39.96 -0.39 -2.99
CA THR A 230 -38.67 0.28 -3.21
C THR A 230 -38.05 -0.15 -4.55
N MET A 231 -37.22 0.72 -5.13
CA MET A 231 -36.53 0.40 -6.40
C MET A 231 -35.82 -0.97 -6.36
N MET A 232 -35.10 -1.27 -5.28
CA MET A 232 -34.37 -2.53 -5.14
C MET A 232 -35.28 -3.71 -4.80
N GLY A 233 -36.36 -3.50 -4.05
CA GLY A 233 -37.36 -4.52 -3.76
C GLY A 233 -38.11 -4.94 -5.02
N ASP A 234 -38.63 -3.98 -5.80
CA ASP A 234 -39.24 -4.25 -7.10
C ASP A 234 -38.27 -4.97 -8.05
N HIS A 235 -37.02 -4.52 -8.10
CA HIS A 235 -35.98 -5.19 -8.90
C HIS A 235 -35.75 -6.63 -8.45
N PHE A 236 -35.70 -6.94 -7.16
CA PHE A 236 -35.54 -8.30 -6.65
C PHE A 236 -36.70 -9.20 -7.02
N LEU A 237 -37.94 -8.69 -6.92
CA LEU A 237 -39.14 -9.41 -7.36
C LEU A 237 -39.10 -9.66 -8.89
N TRP A 238 -38.70 -8.67 -9.66
CA TRP A 238 -38.52 -8.81 -11.10
C TRP A 238 -37.47 -9.88 -11.48
N LEU A 239 -36.40 -9.99 -10.70
CA LEU A 239 -35.38 -11.05 -10.86
C LEU A 239 -35.91 -12.46 -10.52
N GLY A 240 -37.05 -12.57 -9.82
CA GLY A 240 -37.61 -13.84 -9.38
C GLY A 240 -37.29 -14.22 -7.92
N ILE A 241 -36.89 -13.26 -7.08
CA ILE A 241 -36.91 -13.43 -5.63
C ILE A 241 -38.36 -13.42 -5.20
N LYS A 242 -38.70 -14.29 -4.25
CA LYS A 242 -40.08 -14.40 -3.76
C LYS A 242 -40.39 -13.27 -2.79
N GLN A 243 -41.64 -12.81 -2.82
CA GLN A 243 -42.10 -11.78 -1.87
C GLN A 243 -41.96 -12.23 -0.41
N GLU A 244 -42.15 -13.52 -0.14
CA GLU A 244 -41.99 -14.08 1.19
C GLU A 244 -40.54 -13.93 1.71
N ASP A 245 -39.54 -13.97 0.81
CA ASP A 245 -38.14 -13.78 1.20
C ASP A 245 -37.86 -12.34 1.63
N LEU A 246 -38.46 -11.34 0.99
CA LEU A 246 -38.39 -9.94 1.41
C LEU A 246 -39.18 -9.70 2.70
N GLN A 247 -40.41 -10.25 2.77
CA GLN A 247 -41.27 -10.15 3.94
C GLN A 247 -40.58 -10.72 5.18
N TRP A 248 -39.80 -11.80 5.02
CA TRP A 248 -39.07 -12.38 6.12
C TRP A 248 -38.14 -11.38 6.83
N PHE A 249 -37.45 -10.49 6.08
CA PHE A 249 -36.60 -9.46 6.68
C PHE A 249 -37.42 -8.34 7.34
N LEU A 250 -38.57 -8.00 6.80
CA LEU A 250 -39.50 -7.03 7.42
C LEU A 250 -40.02 -7.54 8.76
N ASP A 251 -40.30 -8.86 8.84
CA ASP A 251 -40.78 -9.52 10.07
C ASP A 251 -39.64 -9.85 11.04
N ASN A 252 -38.41 -9.88 10.55
CA ASN A 252 -37.23 -10.32 11.29
C ASN A 252 -36.06 -9.34 11.19
N PRO A 253 -36.24 -8.03 11.50
CA PRO A 253 -35.15 -7.07 11.43
C PRO A 253 -34.05 -7.42 12.43
N GLU A 254 -32.81 -7.23 12.01
CA GLU A 254 -31.59 -7.35 12.83
C GLU A 254 -30.76 -6.08 12.66
N THR A 255 -31.30 -4.98 13.18
CA THR A 255 -30.67 -3.66 13.06
C THR A 255 -29.27 -3.68 13.65
N PRO A 256 -28.22 -3.36 12.89
CA PRO A 256 -26.86 -3.29 13.42
C PRO A 256 -26.71 -2.29 14.56
N ASP A 257 -25.96 -2.64 15.59
CA ASP A 257 -25.57 -1.74 16.69
C ASP A 257 -24.59 -0.66 16.20
N THR A 258 -23.82 -0.97 15.15
CA THR A 258 -22.92 -0.05 14.47
C THR A 258 -22.85 -0.41 12.99
N LEU A 259 -22.98 0.58 12.12
CA LEU A 259 -22.76 0.46 10.69
C LEU A 259 -21.27 0.65 10.39
N GLY A 260 -20.63 -0.39 9.91
CA GLY A 260 -19.21 -0.39 9.56
C GLY A 260 -19.00 0.00 8.10
N ILE A 261 -18.31 1.08 7.88
CA ILE A 261 -18.04 1.63 6.56
C ILE A 261 -16.66 1.18 6.11
N ASN A 262 -16.60 0.36 5.08
CA ASN A 262 -15.40 0.12 4.30
C ASN A 262 -15.45 1.05 3.08
N HIS A 263 -14.43 1.90 2.92
CA HIS A 263 -14.39 2.86 1.82
C HIS A 263 -12.94 3.10 1.39
N TYR A 264 -12.69 2.86 0.14
CA TYR A 264 -11.38 3.02 -0.52
C TYR A 264 -11.46 4.15 -1.55
N ILE A 265 -10.32 4.69 -1.93
CA ILE A 265 -10.25 5.74 -2.97
C ILE A 265 -10.87 5.24 -4.30
N THR A 266 -10.76 3.93 -4.56
CA THR A 266 -11.24 3.26 -5.77
C THR A 266 -12.71 2.78 -5.67
N SER A 267 -13.33 2.87 -4.49
CA SER A 267 -14.74 2.49 -4.29
C SER A 267 -15.70 3.41 -5.06
N GLU A 268 -15.31 4.66 -5.29
CA GLU A 268 -16.13 5.60 -6.06
C GLU A 268 -15.94 5.38 -7.56
N ARG A 269 -17.07 5.23 -8.29
CA ARG A 269 -17.07 4.89 -9.72
C ARG A 269 -17.66 6.00 -10.58
N PHE A 270 -17.26 6.02 -11.85
CA PHE A 270 -17.82 6.92 -12.86
C PHE A 270 -18.17 6.15 -14.13
N LEU A 271 -19.45 6.21 -14.56
CA LEU A 271 -19.96 5.55 -15.74
C LEU A 271 -19.99 6.53 -16.92
N ASP A 272 -19.30 6.19 -18.02
CA ASP A 272 -19.26 7.04 -19.21
C ASP A 272 -19.71 6.28 -20.45
N HIS A 273 -20.74 6.78 -21.13
CA HIS A 273 -21.25 6.21 -22.38
C HIS A 273 -20.31 6.42 -23.59
N ARG A 274 -19.35 7.33 -23.47
CA ARG A 274 -18.37 7.68 -24.52
C ARG A 274 -17.22 6.70 -24.52
N ILE A 275 -17.49 5.43 -24.80
CA ILE A 275 -16.55 4.31 -24.63
C ILE A 275 -15.25 4.43 -25.44
N SER A 276 -15.26 5.15 -26.58
CA SER A 276 -14.08 5.34 -27.42
C SER A 276 -12.94 6.14 -26.75
N ARG A 277 -13.22 6.78 -25.62
CA ARG A 277 -12.24 7.56 -24.84
C ARG A 277 -11.39 6.70 -23.90
N TYR A 278 -11.72 5.42 -23.75
CA TYR A 278 -11.23 4.57 -22.69
C TYR A 278 -10.74 3.22 -23.20
N PRO A 279 -9.82 2.55 -22.46
CA PRO A 279 -9.34 1.22 -22.82
C PRO A 279 -10.47 0.18 -22.87
N ALA A 280 -10.38 -0.77 -23.79
CA ALA A 280 -11.41 -1.78 -24.00
C ALA A 280 -11.75 -2.61 -22.74
N GLN A 281 -10.76 -2.86 -21.87
CA GLN A 281 -10.95 -3.60 -20.62
C GLN A 281 -11.81 -2.87 -19.58
N SER A 282 -11.99 -1.56 -19.70
CA SER A 282 -12.91 -0.79 -18.83
C SER A 282 -14.35 -0.74 -19.36
N VAL A 283 -14.59 -1.29 -20.55
CA VAL A 283 -15.89 -1.20 -21.23
C VAL A 283 -16.72 -2.45 -20.94
N GLY A 284 -17.89 -2.21 -20.35
CA GLY A 284 -18.93 -3.21 -20.11
C GLY A 284 -20.30 -2.75 -20.62
N GLY A 285 -21.33 -3.11 -19.89
CA GLY A 285 -22.71 -2.71 -20.18
C GLY A 285 -23.73 -3.40 -19.30
N ASN A 286 -24.99 -2.97 -19.41
CA ASN A 286 -26.13 -3.47 -18.63
C ASN A 286 -27.26 -4.05 -19.54
N GLY A 287 -26.94 -4.40 -20.77
CA GLY A 287 -27.94 -4.85 -21.80
C GLY A 287 -28.66 -3.69 -22.49
N ARG A 288 -28.82 -2.52 -21.84
CA ARG A 288 -29.43 -1.33 -22.43
C ARG A 288 -28.40 -0.38 -23.06
N HIS A 289 -27.28 -0.15 -22.35
CA HIS A 289 -26.16 0.66 -22.85
C HIS A 289 -24.82 -0.05 -22.64
N ARG A 290 -23.89 0.23 -23.55
CA ARG A 290 -22.47 0.00 -23.32
C ARG A 290 -21.87 1.25 -22.69
N TYR A 291 -21.00 1.08 -21.71
CA TYR A 291 -20.32 2.17 -21.02
C TYR A 291 -18.98 1.72 -20.45
N ALA A 292 -18.09 2.68 -20.22
CA ALA A 292 -16.88 2.46 -19.44
C ALA A 292 -17.23 2.66 -17.96
N ASP A 293 -16.77 1.73 -17.11
CA ASP A 293 -16.83 1.81 -15.65
C ASP A 293 -15.41 2.12 -15.13
N LEU A 294 -15.25 3.32 -14.58
CA LEU A 294 -13.95 3.90 -14.24
C LEU A 294 -13.89 4.25 -12.75
N GLU A 295 -12.69 4.25 -12.19
CA GLU A 295 -12.47 4.88 -10.90
C GLU A 295 -12.73 6.39 -10.99
N ALA A 296 -13.66 6.92 -10.20
CA ALA A 296 -14.03 8.33 -10.23
C ALA A 296 -12.81 9.25 -10.01
N VAL A 297 -11.88 8.83 -9.15
CA VAL A 297 -10.64 9.56 -8.88
C VAL A 297 -9.79 9.81 -10.12
N ARG A 298 -9.87 8.94 -11.14
CA ARG A 298 -9.06 9.00 -12.37
C ARG A 298 -9.67 9.84 -13.49
N VAL A 299 -10.93 10.24 -13.35
CA VAL A 299 -11.67 10.89 -14.44
C VAL A 299 -12.49 12.10 -13.99
N CYS A 300 -13.03 12.11 -12.76
CA CYS A 300 -13.85 13.24 -12.28
C CYS A 300 -12.98 14.45 -11.96
N SER A 301 -13.30 15.59 -12.59
CA SER A 301 -12.56 16.84 -12.34
C SER A 301 -12.69 17.32 -10.90
N GLU A 302 -13.83 17.09 -10.26
CA GLU A 302 -14.11 17.46 -8.86
C GLU A 302 -13.40 16.57 -7.84
N GLY A 303 -12.87 15.43 -8.27
CA GLY A 303 -12.25 14.42 -7.40
C GLY A 303 -13.27 13.47 -6.78
N VAL A 304 -12.87 12.82 -5.69
CA VAL A 304 -13.72 11.90 -4.94
C VAL A 304 -14.53 12.62 -3.85
N THR A 305 -15.68 12.05 -3.50
CA THR A 305 -16.53 12.53 -2.40
C THR A 305 -15.78 12.50 -1.07
N GLY A 306 -15.08 11.38 -0.83
CA GLY A 306 -14.21 11.16 0.32
C GLY A 306 -14.94 10.74 1.60
N PRO A 307 -14.19 10.34 2.63
CA PRO A 307 -14.72 9.67 3.81
C PRO A 307 -15.72 10.53 4.60
N LYS A 308 -15.49 11.85 4.69
CA LYS A 308 -16.37 12.74 5.45
C LYS A 308 -17.80 12.78 4.93
N ALA A 309 -17.97 12.83 3.61
CA ALA A 309 -19.29 12.88 3.00
C ALA A 309 -19.99 11.51 3.08
N ILE A 310 -19.24 10.42 2.90
CA ILE A 310 -19.77 9.05 3.00
C ILE A 310 -20.26 8.76 4.43
N ILE A 311 -19.47 9.05 5.45
CA ILE A 311 -19.87 8.88 6.87
C ILE A 311 -21.17 9.63 7.14
N ARG A 312 -21.26 10.90 6.69
CA ARG A 312 -22.46 11.72 6.89
C ARG A 312 -23.66 11.12 6.17
N GLU A 313 -23.52 10.67 4.93
CA GLU A 313 -24.60 10.08 4.13
C GLU A 313 -25.16 8.81 4.79
N VAL A 314 -24.30 7.92 5.32
CA VAL A 314 -24.70 6.73 6.08
C VAL A 314 -25.46 7.14 7.35
N TRP A 315 -24.92 8.09 8.12
CA TRP A 315 -25.57 8.59 9.34
C TRP A 315 -26.92 9.25 9.05
N GLU A 316 -27.02 10.05 8.02
CA GLU A 316 -28.28 10.72 7.66
C GLU A 316 -29.36 9.74 7.23
N ARG A 317 -28.98 8.65 6.54
CA ARG A 317 -29.92 7.61 6.08
C ARG A 317 -30.43 6.74 7.23
N TYR A 318 -29.58 6.32 8.15
CA TYR A 318 -29.93 5.30 9.15
C TYR A 318 -30.09 5.83 10.57
N ARG A 319 -29.42 6.91 10.95
CA ARG A 319 -29.39 7.46 12.32
C ARG A 319 -28.89 6.44 13.36
N LEU A 320 -28.00 5.55 12.96
CA LEU A 320 -27.35 4.56 13.79
C LEU A 320 -25.86 4.91 13.98
N PRO A 321 -25.21 4.47 15.07
CA PRO A 321 -23.79 4.62 15.23
C PRO A 321 -23.02 4.11 14.01
N VAL A 322 -21.95 4.80 13.63
CA VAL A 322 -21.10 4.43 12.48
C VAL A 322 -19.64 4.23 12.92
N ALA A 323 -18.90 3.44 12.18
CA ALA A 323 -17.45 3.32 12.34
C ALA A 323 -16.81 3.16 10.96
N ILE A 324 -15.60 3.68 10.77
CA ILE A 324 -14.78 3.27 9.62
C ILE A 324 -14.13 1.95 9.98
N THR A 325 -14.52 0.89 9.29
CA THR A 325 -14.09 -0.47 9.60
C THR A 325 -12.92 -0.95 8.76
N GLU A 326 -12.56 -0.21 7.71
CA GLU A 326 -11.33 -0.43 6.95
C GLU A 326 -10.80 0.89 6.40
N ALA A 327 -9.62 1.32 6.88
CA ALA A 327 -8.88 2.45 6.36
C ALA A 327 -7.52 1.95 5.85
N HIS A 328 -7.41 1.69 4.54
CA HIS A 328 -6.21 1.17 3.89
C HIS A 328 -5.95 1.85 2.54
N LEU A 329 -4.69 1.89 2.16
CA LEU A 329 -4.25 2.27 0.82
C LEU A 329 -2.99 1.49 0.45
N GLY A 330 -3.08 0.63 -0.57
CA GLY A 330 -1.91 -0.02 -1.19
C GLY A 330 -1.11 0.98 -2.03
N CYS A 331 -0.19 1.71 -1.39
CA CYS A 331 0.62 2.76 -2.03
C CYS A 331 1.92 3.01 -1.25
N THR A 332 2.66 4.04 -1.67
CA THR A 332 3.87 4.51 -0.98
C THR A 332 3.55 5.04 0.42
N ARG A 333 4.57 5.06 1.30
CA ARG A 333 4.40 5.31 2.72
C ARG A 333 3.73 6.66 3.04
N GLU A 334 4.11 7.73 2.38
CA GLU A 334 3.50 9.04 2.57
C GLU A 334 2.01 9.06 2.17
N GLU A 335 1.66 8.33 1.11
CA GLU A 335 0.26 8.28 0.66
C GLU A 335 -0.60 7.46 1.62
N GLN A 336 -0.05 6.42 2.23
CA GLN A 336 -0.71 5.68 3.30
C GLN A 336 -0.99 6.57 4.52
N LEU A 337 0.00 7.36 4.95
CA LEU A 337 -0.16 8.33 6.05
C LEU A 337 -1.20 9.41 5.71
N ARG A 338 -1.16 9.96 4.49
CA ARG A 338 -2.11 10.97 4.03
C ARG A 338 -3.54 10.45 4.01
N TRP A 339 -3.75 9.22 3.53
CA TRP A 339 -5.08 8.61 3.52
C TRP A 339 -5.59 8.33 4.93
N ALA A 340 -4.77 7.72 5.77
CA ALA A 340 -5.10 7.46 7.16
C ALA A 340 -5.44 8.75 7.92
N THR A 341 -4.69 9.83 7.68
CA THR A 341 -4.96 11.17 8.23
C THR A 341 -6.28 11.74 7.72
N GLU A 342 -6.58 11.63 6.42
CA GLU A 342 -7.85 12.13 5.86
C GLU A 342 -9.05 11.41 6.46
N VAL A 343 -8.97 10.08 6.61
CA VAL A 343 -10.02 9.27 7.23
C VAL A 343 -10.21 9.62 8.70
N TRP A 344 -9.11 9.69 9.47
CA TRP A 344 -9.16 10.03 10.89
C TRP A 344 -9.73 11.42 11.13
N THR A 345 -9.25 12.42 10.40
CA THR A 345 -9.71 13.81 10.52
C THR A 345 -11.18 13.94 10.15
N ALA A 346 -11.64 13.23 9.11
CA ALA A 346 -13.03 13.21 8.72
C ALA A 346 -13.95 12.65 9.81
N ALA A 347 -13.53 11.54 10.45
CA ALA A 347 -14.24 10.92 11.55
C ALA A 347 -14.27 11.84 12.78
N LYS A 348 -13.11 12.38 13.18
CA LYS A 348 -12.97 13.31 14.32
C LYS A 348 -13.84 14.56 14.16
N ASP A 349 -13.81 15.18 12.98
CA ASP A 349 -14.64 16.35 12.64
C ASP A 349 -16.15 16.08 12.75
N LEU A 350 -16.59 14.89 12.37
CA LEU A 350 -18.00 14.54 12.40
C LEU A 350 -18.48 14.20 13.82
N THR A 351 -17.62 13.58 14.62
CA THR A 351 -17.93 13.32 16.04
C THR A 351 -18.22 14.63 16.80
N THR A 352 -17.50 15.71 16.47
CA THR A 352 -17.77 17.05 17.07
C THR A 352 -19.06 17.71 16.55
N LYS A 353 -19.71 17.15 15.51
CA LYS A 353 -20.92 17.67 14.85
C LYS A 353 -22.14 16.76 15.04
N ASP A 354 -22.22 16.09 16.18
CA ASP A 354 -23.33 15.21 16.58
C ASP A 354 -23.52 13.95 15.72
N VAL A 355 -22.56 13.57 14.89
CA VAL A 355 -22.54 12.27 14.24
C VAL A 355 -21.91 11.25 15.19
N ASP A 356 -22.61 10.15 15.46
CA ASP A 356 -22.11 9.11 16.36
C ASP A 356 -21.08 8.21 15.66
N VAL A 357 -19.83 8.71 15.53
CA VAL A 357 -18.72 7.95 14.97
C VAL A 357 -17.95 7.26 16.10
N ARG A 358 -17.92 5.93 16.11
CA ARG A 358 -17.37 5.12 17.21
C ARG A 358 -15.85 4.90 17.10
N GLY A 359 -15.33 4.69 15.91
CA GLY A 359 -13.91 4.40 15.74
C GLY A 359 -13.46 4.37 14.28
N VAL A 360 -12.15 4.32 14.12
CA VAL A 360 -11.47 4.12 12.84
C VAL A 360 -10.55 2.92 12.94
N THR A 361 -10.77 1.94 12.07
CA THR A 361 -9.92 0.75 11.95
C THR A 361 -8.80 0.98 10.97
N PHE A 362 -7.57 1.06 11.45
CA PHE A 362 -6.39 1.05 10.59
C PHE A 362 -6.19 -0.36 10.03
N TRP A 363 -6.58 -0.52 8.79
CA TRP A 363 -6.54 -1.74 8.01
C TRP A 363 -5.33 -1.73 7.09
N SER A 364 -4.68 -2.81 6.71
CA SER A 364 -4.60 -4.01 7.52
C SER A 364 -3.33 -3.93 8.38
N ALA A 365 -3.37 -4.46 9.58
CA ALA A 365 -2.22 -4.39 10.49
C ALA A 365 -0.93 -4.93 9.85
N PHE A 366 -1.02 -6.08 9.17
CA PHE A 366 0.13 -6.78 8.58
C PHE A 366 0.14 -6.71 7.04
N GLY A 367 -0.63 -5.78 6.47
CA GLY A 367 -0.77 -5.66 5.03
C GLY A 367 -1.62 -6.77 4.41
N ALA A 368 -1.56 -6.86 3.09
CA ALA A 368 -2.36 -7.79 2.30
C ALA A 368 -1.57 -8.32 1.10
N PHE A 369 -2.01 -9.45 0.56
CA PHE A 369 -1.42 -10.06 -0.63
C PHE A 369 -2.44 -10.14 -1.76
N ASP A 370 -2.00 -9.82 -2.98
CA ASP A 370 -2.73 -10.05 -4.25
C ASP A 370 -4.13 -9.42 -4.36
N TRP A 371 -4.44 -8.38 -3.60
CA TRP A 371 -5.67 -7.62 -3.80
C TRP A 371 -5.72 -6.90 -5.16
N SER A 372 -4.56 -6.58 -5.74
CA SER A 372 -4.44 -6.02 -7.09
C SER A 372 -5.06 -6.91 -8.18
N ASN A 373 -5.15 -8.24 -7.95
CA ASN A 373 -5.80 -9.19 -8.84
C ASN A 373 -7.07 -9.81 -8.24
N LEU A 374 -7.65 -9.20 -7.18
CA LEU A 374 -8.85 -9.63 -6.47
C LEU A 374 -8.75 -11.07 -5.95
N LEU A 375 -7.58 -11.49 -5.52
CA LEU A 375 -7.31 -12.83 -4.99
C LEU A 375 -7.72 -13.98 -5.95
N THR A 376 -7.62 -13.73 -7.25
CA THR A 376 -7.93 -14.74 -8.28
C THR A 376 -6.70 -15.54 -8.71
N ARG A 377 -5.49 -15.02 -8.40
CA ARG A 377 -4.20 -15.62 -8.74
C ARG A 377 -3.19 -15.35 -7.62
N ASN A 378 -2.25 -16.26 -7.48
CA ASN A 378 -1.17 -16.14 -6.51
C ASN A 378 0.08 -15.52 -7.17
N GLU A 379 0.24 -14.21 -7.10
CA GLU A 379 1.35 -13.45 -7.69
C GLU A 379 2.33 -12.93 -6.63
N ASN A 380 2.03 -13.12 -5.34
CA ASN A 380 2.80 -12.62 -4.21
C ASN A 380 2.99 -11.09 -4.19
N THR A 381 2.08 -10.34 -4.80
CA THR A 381 2.09 -8.89 -4.71
C THR A 381 1.68 -8.47 -3.30
N TYR A 382 2.64 -7.93 -2.55
CA TYR A 382 2.44 -7.54 -1.16
C TYR A 382 2.23 -6.03 -1.01
N GLU A 383 1.19 -5.66 -0.28
CA GLU A 383 0.89 -4.29 0.15
C GLU A 383 1.15 -4.19 1.66
N SER A 384 2.07 -3.33 2.06
CA SER A 384 2.42 -3.19 3.48
C SER A 384 1.33 -2.44 4.27
N GLY A 385 1.16 -2.82 5.53
CA GLY A 385 0.22 -2.20 6.47
C GLY A 385 0.90 -1.39 7.57
N VAL A 386 0.31 -1.46 8.77
CA VAL A 386 0.86 -0.86 9.99
C VAL A 386 2.24 -1.46 10.30
N PHE A 387 2.39 -2.74 10.03
CA PHE A 387 3.67 -3.46 10.04
C PHE A 387 4.01 -3.96 8.63
N ASP A 388 5.30 -4.00 8.33
CA ASP A 388 5.85 -4.53 7.07
C ASP A 388 6.38 -5.94 7.29
N LEU A 389 5.89 -6.91 6.50
CA LEU A 389 6.24 -8.33 6.59
C LEU A 389 7.47 -8.73 5.77
N ARG A 390 8.06 -7.82 5.01
CA ARG A 390 9.27 -8.12 4.22
C ARG A 390 10.53 -8.29 5.07
N ALA A 391 10.44 -7.99 6.36
CA ALA A 391 11.46 -8.26 7.37
C ALA A 391 11.27 -9.66 8.00
N PRO A 392 12.31 -10.25 8.62
CA PRO A 392 12.22 -11.53 9.33
C PRO A 392 11.17 -11.55 10.45
N GLN A 393 10.92 -10.39 11.04
CA GLN A 393 9.83 -10.13 11.98
C GLN A 393 9.03 -8.91 11.50
N PRO A 394 7.71 -8.84 11.73
CA PRO A 394 6.93 -7.69 11.35
C PRO A 394 7.55 -6.37 11.83
N ARG A 395 8.00 -5.55 10.89
CA ARG A 395 8.69 -4.29 11.15
C ARG A 395 7.67 -3.15 11.29
N PRO A 396 7.72 -2.35 12.37
CA PRO A 396 6.87 -1.17 12.49
C PRO A 396 7.11 -0.20 11.33
N THR A 397 6.04 0.36 10.78
CA THR A 397 6.11 1.42 9.75
C THR A 397 5.74 2.77 10.37
N ALA A 398 5.81 3.84 9.60
CA ALA A 398 5.32 5.15 10.04
C ALA A 398 3.83 5.15 10.41
N LEU A 399 3.03 4.26 9.79
CA LEU A 399 1.65 4.03 10.22
C LEU A 399 1.55 3.50 11.66
N SER A 400 2.48 2.65 12.08
CA SER A 400 2.56 2.16 13.47
C SER A 400 2.75 3.32 14.45
N THR A 401 3.66 4.25 14.14
CA THR A 401 3.88 5.46 14.94
C THR A 401 2.62 6.34 14.96
N MET A 402 1.97 6.53 13.80
CA MET A 402 0.71 7.27 13.69
C MET A 402 -0.39 6.64 14.55
N VAL A 403 -0.64 5.34 14.40
CA VAL A 403 -1.69 4.63 15.16
C VAL A 403 -1.47 4.76 16.65
N LYS A 404 -0.22 4.60 17.10
CA LYS A 404 0.14 4.76 18.51
C LYS A 404 -0.09 6.18 19.01
N SER A 405 0.33 7.20 18.25
CA SER A 405 0.12 8.60 18.60
C SER A 405 -1.37 8.95 18.67
N LEU A 406 -2.15 8.52 17.70
CA LEU A 406 -3.61 8.74 17.69
C LEU A 406 -4.31 8.05 18.88
N ALA A 407 -3.85 6.86 19.26
CA ALA A 407 -4.41 6.14 20.40
C ALA A 407 -4.07 6.80 21.76
N CYS A 408 -2.89 7.41 21.88
CA CYS A 408 -2.42 8.04 23.12
C CYS A 408 -2.84 9.51 23.22
N ASP A 409 -2.58 10.28 22.15
CA ASP A 409 -2.63 11.74 22.15
C ASP A 409 -3.79 12.28 21.28
N GLY A 410 -4.42 11.44 20.46
CA GLY A 410 -5.50 11.82 19.55
C GLY A 410 -5.05 12.68 18.35
N ASP A 411 -3.72 12.83 18.16
CA ASP A 411 -3.12 13.63 17.09
C ASP A 411 -1.81 13.02 16.59
N PHE A 412 -1.44 13.37 15.36
CA PHE A 412 -0.19 12.92 14.72
C PHE A 412 0.29 13.97 13.72
N ASP A 413 1.57 14.32 13.77
CA ASP A 413 2.23 15.21 12.83
C ASP A 413 3.43 14.53 12.17
N HIS A 414 3.54 14.69 10.85
CA HIS A 414 4.68 14.26 10.07
C HIS A 414 4.83 15.16 8.83
N PRO A 415 6.05 15.55 8.42
CA PRO A 415 6.26 16.47 7.31
C PRO A 415 5.63 16.06 5.97
N VAL A 416 5.46 14.77 5.71
CA VAL A 416 4.81 14.28 4.48
C VAL A 416 3.32 14.65 4.41
N LEU A 417 2.69 15.01 5.53
CA LEU A 417 1.30 15.44 5.61
C LEU A 417 1.08 16.89 5.15
N ASP A 418 2.15 17.67 5.03
CA ASP A 418 2.10 19.05 4.52
C ASP A 418 1.63 19.11 3.04
N SER A 419 1.62 17.98 2.34
CA SER A 419 1.16 17.86 0.96
C SER A 419 -0.08 16.97 0.84
N PRO A 420 -1.02 17.27 -0.07
CA PRO A 420 -2.21 16.47 -0.26
C PRO A 420 -1.88 15.09 -0.86
N GLY A 421 -2.72 14.10 -0.57
CA GLY A 421 -2.64 12.79 -1.18
C GLY A 421 -2.83 12.82 -2.70
N TRP A 422 -2.29 11.81 -3.41
CA TRP A 422 -2.33 11.79 -4.87
C TRP A 422 -3.77 11.91 -5.43
N TRP A 423 -4.78 11.43 -4.71
CA TRP A 423 -6.21 11.53 -5.09
C TRP A 423 -6.77 12.96 -5.03
N ARG A 424 -6.04 13.91 -4.51
CA ARG A 424 -6.34 15.34 -4.47
C ARG A 424 -5.50 16.17 -5.44
N ARG A 425 -4.49 15.56 -6.08
CA ARG A 425 -3.59 16.23 -7.04
C ARG A 425 -4.10 16.09 -8.48
N LEU A 426 -3.69 16.99 -9.40
CA LEU A 426 -4.11 16.95 -10.80
C LEU A 426 -3.58 15.73 -11.56
N GLU A 427 -2.40 15.26 -11.21
CA GLU A 427 -1.74 14.08 -11.80
C GLU A 427 -2.53 12.78 -11.61
N ARG A 428 -3.56 12.77 -10.75
CA ARG A 428 -4.50 11.65 -10.60
C ARG A 428 -5.31 11.36 -11.85
N LEU A 429 -5.52 12.38 -12.71
CA LEU A 429 -6.35 12.26 -13.91
C LEU A 429 -5.60 11.49 -15.00
N CYS A 430 -5.96 10.23 -15.19
CA CYS A 430 -5.40 9.37 -16.24
C CYS A 430 -6.20 9.44 -17.55
N TYR A 431 -7.40 10.03 -17.50
CA TYR A 431 -8.31 10.17 -18.64
C TYR A 431 -8.72 11.63 -18.80
N PRO A 432 -9.24 12.03 -19.99
CA PRO A 432 -9.76 13.37 -20.17
C PRO A 432 -10.81 13.70 -19.11
N PRO A 433 -10.65 14.80 -18.36
CA PRO A 433 -11.49 15.09 -17.19
C PRO A 433 -12.96 15.29 -17.58
N VAL A 434 -13.84 14.85 -16.70
CA VAL A 434 -15.29 15.02 -16.84
C VAL A 434 -15.84 15.67 -15.57
N ALA A 435 -16.58 16.77 -15.74
CA ALA A 435 -17.37 17.38 -14.66
C ALA A 435 -18.71 16.64 -14.55
N HIS A 436 -19.07 16.20 -13.35
CA HIS A 436 -20.38 15.58 -13.07
C HIS A 436 -21.30 16.51 -12.27
N LYS A 437 -20.77 17.61 -11.74
CA LYS A 437 -21.55 18.71 -11.15
C LYS A 437 -21.44 19.95 -12.03
N THR A 438 -22.56 20.65 -12.23
CA THR A 438 -22.59 21.96 -12.86
C THR A 438 -22.04 22.99 -11.86
N GLY A 439 -20.74 23.11 -11.76
CA GLY A 439 -20.07 24.05 -10.87
C GLY A 439 -18.63 24.27 -11.31
N ARG A 440 -18.11 25.48 -11.09
CA ARG A 440 -16.70 25.81 -11.33
C ARG A 440 -15.81 24.78 -10.68
N LEU A 441 -14.77 24.36 -11.40
CA LEU A 441 -13.61 23.67 -10.80
C LEU A 441 -13.25 24.37 -9.49
N PRO A 442 -13.05 23.66 -8.39
CA PRO A 442 -12.52 24.28 -7.19
C PRO A 442 -11.25 25.04 -7.54
N ALA A 443 -11.14 26.30 -7.10
CA ALA A 443 -9.98 27.15 -7.37
C ALA A 443 -8.65 26.52 -6.93
N SER A 444 -8.69 25.52 -6.05
CA SER A 444 -7.56 24.69 -5.61
C SER A 444 -6.98 23.77 -6.69
N LEU A 445 -7.64 23.59 -7.86
CA LEU A 445 -7.11 22.81 -8.99
C LEU A 445 -6.22 23.64 -9.92
N GLY A 446 -6.09 24.94 -9.72
CA GLY A 446 -5.32 25.87 -10.54
C GLY A 446 -3.95 26.31 -9.99
N GLY A 447 -3.49 25.73 -8.90
CA GLY A 447 -2.30 26.19 -8.19
C GLY A 447 -1.05 25.35 -8.44
N HIS A 448 -0.48 25.40 -9.63
CA HIS A 448 0.97 25.30 -9.74
C HIS A 448 1.52 26.72 -9.45
N ASN A 449 2.30 26.86 -8.35
CA ASN A 449 3.16 27.97 -7.95
C ASN A 449 2.74 28.93 -6.83
N GLU A 450 1.68 28.67 -6.08
CA GLU A 450 1.59 29.36 -4.79
C GLU A 450 1.44 28.33 -3.65
N MET A 451 2.50 27.52 -3.47
CA MET A 451 2.67 26.78 -2.24
C MET A 451 3.37 27.72 -1.26
N GLY A 452 2.56 28.37 -0.44
CA GLY A 452 3.05 29.22 0.64
C GLY A 452 4.06 28.49 1.53
N ASP A 453 4.87 29.26 2.20
CA ASP A 453 6.04 29.01 3.04
C ASP A 453 5.95 27.95 4.15
N ALA A 454 4.94 27.08 4.18
CA ALA A 454 4.65 26.20 5.32
C ALA A 454 5.09 24.73 5.14
N ARG A 455 5.63 24.31 3.99
CA ARG A 455 6.01 22.91 3.77
C ARG A 455 7.43 22.64 4.22
N ARG A 456 7.58 21.61 5.05
CA ARG A 456 8.88 21.12 5.49
C ARG A 456 9.55 20.31 4.37
N PRO A 457 10.61 20.79 3.70
CA PRO A 457 11.20 20.13 2.54
C PRO A 457 12.19 19.04 2.92
N ILE A 458 12.47 18.14 1.97
CA ILE A 458 13.66 17.29 1.94
C ILE A 458 14.76 18.05 1.19
N LEU A 459 15.97 18.11 1.73
CA LEU A 459 17.13 18.67 1.07
C LEU A 459 17.95 17.53 0.45
N ILE A 460 18.14 17.58 -0.88
CA ILE A 460 18.86 16.57 -1.64
C ILE A 460 20.14 17.18 -2.17
N THR A 461 21.30 16.66 -1.79
CA THR A 461 22.58 17.09 -2.32
C THR A 461 22.94 16.34 -3.61
N GLY A 462 23.90 16.84 -4.39
CA GLY A 462 24.37 16.15 -5.59
C GLY A 462 23.42 16.26 -6.79
N ALA A 463 22.91 17.48 -7.05
CA ALA A 463 21.93 17.79 -8.08
C ALA A 463 22.26 17.29 -9.50
N THR A 464 23.54 17.14 -9.84
CA THR A 464 24.01 16.71 -11.17
C THR A 464 24.26 15.20 -11.26
N GLY A 465 24.20 14.48 -10.13
CA GLY A 465 24.47 13.05 -10.05
C GLY A 465 23.23 12.19 -10.36
N THR A 466 23.46 10.92 -10.67
CA THR A 466 22.41 9.91 -10.97
C THR A 466 21.36 9.82 -9.86
N LEU A 467 21.79 9.66 -8.60
CA LEU A 467 20.86 9.53 -7.46
C LEU A 467 20.15 10.85 -7.17
N GLY A 468 20.84 11.98 -7.15
CA GLY A 468 20.21 13.29 -6.89
C GLY A 468 19.08 13.58 -7.87
N GLN A 469 19.32 13.35 -9.17
CA GLN A 469 18.31 13.51 -10.21
C GLN A 469 17.15 12.51 -10.04
N ALA A 470 17.44 11.27 -9.66
CA ALA A 470 16.42 10.25 -9.43
C ALA A 470 15.53 10.62 -8.23
N PHE A 471 16.13 11.06 -7.11
CA PHE A 471 15.38 11.56 -5.96
C PHE A 471 14.50 12.75 -6.32
N GLY A 472 15.01 13.75 -7.04
CA GLY A 472 14.20 14.88 -7.48
C GLY A 472 12.98 14.46 -8.29
N ARG A 473 13.15 13.53 -9.25
CA ARG A 473 12.05 13.00 -10.08
C ARG A 473 11.02 12.25 -9.24
N ILE A 474 11.48 11.39 -8.34
CA ILE A 474 10.60 10.55 -7.52
C ILE A 474 9.91 11.37 -6.44
N CYS A 475 10.59 12.29 -5.76
CA CYS A 475 9.97 13.22 -4.82
C CYS A 475 8.85 14.04 -5.49
N LYS A 476 9.10 14.56 -6.71
CA LYS A 476 8.04 15.23 -7.49
C LYS A 476 6.84 14.31 -7.75
N ARG A 477 7.07 13.08 -8.20
CA ARG A 477 6.01 12.08 -8.45
C ARG A 477 5.22 11.75 -7.18
N ARG A 478 5.92 11.60 -6.04
CA ARG A 478 5.34 11.29 -4.71
C ARG A 478 4.74 12.52 -4.01
N GLY A 479 4.83 13.71 -4.61
CA GLY A 479 4.30 14.95 -4.03
C GLY A 479 5.00 15.33 -2.72
N LEU A 480 6.31 15.02 -2.61
CA LEU A 480 7.15 15.42 -1.49
C LEU A 480 7.81 16.76 -1.81
N ALA A 481 7.78 17.70 -0.87
CA ALA A 481 8.50 18.97 -1.00
C ALA A 481 10.01 18.71 -0.91
N TYR A 482 10.79 19.26 -1.82
CA TYR A 482 12.25 19.07 -1.84
C TYR A 482 13.00 20.24 -2.47
N PHE A 483 14.26 20.39 -2.06
CA PHE A 483 15.27 21.19 -2.76
C PHE A 483 16.38 20.27 -3.26
N LEU A 484 16.76 20.43 -4.52
CA LEU A 484 17.85 19.69 -5.14
C LEU A 484 19.05 20.63 -5.34
N LEU A 485 20.10 20.42 -4.51
CA LEU A 485 21.23 21.34 -4.39
C LEU A 485 22.47 20.84 -5.11
N SER A 486 23.08 21.72 -5.87
CA SER A 486 24.41 21.55 -6.45
C SER A 486 25.50 21.93 -5.44
N ARG A 487 26.77 21.67 -5.78
CA ARG A 487 27.91 22.11 -4.96
C ARG A 487 27.97 23.63 -4.81
N GLN A 488 27.50 24.39 -5.79
CA GLN A 488 27.45 25.84 -5.72
C GLN A 488 26.42 26.35 -4.73
N ASP A 489 25.32 25.61 -4.57
CA ASP A 489 24.27 25.94 -3.60
C ASP A 489 24.65 25.52 -2.18
N MET A 490 25.36 24.40 -2.04
CA MET A 490 25.86 23.87 -0.79
C MET A 490 27.06 22.93 -1.02
N ASP A 491 28.26 23.37 -0.70
CA ASP A 491 29.43 22.49 -0.63
C ASP A 491 29.45 21.76 0.71
N ILE A 492 29.18 20.44 0.69
CA ILE A 492 29.10 19.62 1.90
C ILE A 492 30.42 19.57 2.69
N ALA A 493 31.55 19.78 2.02
CA ALA A 493 32.86 19.77 2.68
C ALA A 493 33.20 21.11 3.40
N GLU A 494 32.35 22.13 3.24
CA GLU A 494 32.49 23.44 3.89
C GLU A 494 31.44 23.61 4.98
N THR A 495 31.83 23.54 6.25
CA THR A 495 30.93 23.57 7.43
C THR A 495 29.97 24.77 7.40
N ARG A 496 30.45 25.96 7.01
CA ARG A 496 29.63 27.16 6.94
C ARG A 496 28.58 27.07 5.83
N SER A 497 28.96 26.56 4.67
CA SER A 497 28.03 26.36 3.55
C SER A 497 26.87 25.41 3.92
N VAL A 498 27.18 24.34 4.68
CA VAL A 498 26.16 23.41 5.21
C VAL A 498 25.25 24.13 6.21
N ALA A 499 25.80 24.82 7.20
CA ALA A 499 25.01 25.52 8.20
C ALA A 499 24.07 26.57 7.59
N ASP A 500 24.60 27.44 6.71
CA ASP A 500 23.83 28.49 6.04
C ASP A 500 22.67 27.91 5.20
N ALA A 501 22.89 26.78 4.51
CA ALA A 501 21.84 26.12 3.72
C ALA A 501 20.75 25.50 4.61
N LEU A 502 21.12 24.80 5.68
CA LEU A 502 20.15 24.21 6.61
C LEU A 502 19.32 25.28 7.34
N ASP A 503 19.97 26.36 7.79
CA ASP A 503 19.29 27.46 8.50
C ASP A 503 18.34 28.24 7.57
N ARG A 504 18.68 28.38 6.30
CA ARG A 504 17.85 29.04 5.30
C ARG A 504 16.66 28.20 4.85
N LEU A 505 16.87 26.91 4.61
CA LEU A 505 15.88 26.02 3.96
C LEU A 505 15.03 25.22 4.94
N GLN A 506 15.45 25.14 6.23
CA GLN A 506 14.72 24.46 7.31
C GLN A 506 14.18 23.06 6.92
N PRO A 507 15.03 22.16 6.39
CA PRO A 507 14.56 20.84 5.98
C PRO A 507 14.26 19.95 7.19
N TRP A 508 13.30 19.03 7.06
CA TRP A 508 13.12 17.97 8.04
C TRP A 508 14.08 16.78 7.83
N ALA A 509 14.59 16.64 6.61
CA ALA A 509 15.53 15.58 6.24
C ALA A 509 16.55 16.07 5.21
N VAL A 510 17.77 15.54 5.28
CA VAL A 510 18.82 15.67 4.27
C VAL A 510 19.10 14.30 3.66
N ILE A 511 19.06 14.21 2.34
CA ILE A 511 19.49 13.05 1.56
C ILE A 511 20.79 13.39 0.87
N ASN A 512 21.90 12.86 1.40
CA ASN A 512 23.22 13.10 0.86
C ASN A 512 23.55 12.14 -0.29
N THR A 513 23.37 12.60 -1.54
CA THR A 513 23.81 11.88 -2.74
C THR A 513 25.09 12.45 -3.35
N ALA A 514 25.65 13.53 -2.73
CA ALA A 514 26.92 14.08 -3.15
C ALA A 514 28.09 13.20 -2.64
N GLY A 515 29.10 13.05 -3.46
CA GLY A 515 30.30 12.31 -3.13
C GLY A 515 31.18 12.03 -4.34
N TYR A 516 32.37 11.52 -4.11
CA TYR A 516 33.29 11.05 -5.15
C TYR A 516 32.92 9.61 -5.53
N VAL A 517 32.67 9.34 -6.81
CA VAL A 517 32.15 8.03 -7.29
C VAL A 517 33.05 7.31 -8.28
N ARG A 518 34.14 7.94 -8.72
CA ARG A 518 35.07 7.35 -9.70
C ARG A 518 36.09 6.44 -9.03
N VAL A 519 35.74 5.15 -8.93
CA VAL A 519 36.48 4.16 -8.13
C VAL A 519 37.94 4.05 -8.54
N ASP A 520 38.24 4.00 -9.85
CA ASP A 520 39.61 3.89 -10.37
C ASP A 520 40.41 5.18 -10.18
N ASP A 521 39.80 6.33 -10.45
CA ASP A 521 40.44 7.63 -10.28
C ASP A 521 40.77 7.93 -8.82
N ALA A 522 39.99 7.39 -7.87
CA ALA A 522 40.20 7.58 -6.43
C ALA A 522 41.59 7.08 -5.97
N GLU A 523 42.20 6.12 -6.67
CA GLU A 523 43.54 5.67 -6.33
C GLU A 523 44.61 6.77 -6.56
N ASN A 524 44.35 7.70 -7.47
CA ASN A 524 45.22 8.84 -7.77
C ASN A 524 44.75 10.14 -7.16
N GLU A 525 43.43 10.32 -6.93
CA GLU A 525 42.81 11.55 -6.41
C GLU A 525 42.37 11.36 -4.93
N LYS A 526 43.23 10.76 -4.10
CA LYS A 526 42.90 10.35 -2.71
C LYS A 526 42.36 11.49 -1.84
N GLU A 527 43.01 12.66 -1.88
CA GLU A 527 42.64 13.82 -1.09
C GLU A 527 41.22 14.33 -1.45
N ARG A 528 40.93 14.37 -2.76
CA ARG A 528 39.62 14.74 -3.25
C ARG A 528 38.55 13.72 -2.88
N CYS A 529 38.84 12.43 -3.04
CA CYS A 529 37.98 11.35 -2.61
C CYS A 529 37.66 11.46 -1.10
N TRP A 530 38.68 11.73 -0.29
CA TRP A 530 38.53 11.92 1.16
C TRP A 530 37.69 13.14 1.52
N ARG A 531 37.98 14.30 0.89
CA ARG A 531 37.22 15.53 1.10
C ARG A 531 35.71 15.32 0.82
N GLU A 532 35.39 14.67 -0.30
CA GLU A 532 34.00 14.51 -0.74
C GLU A 532 33.26 13.36 -0.02
N ASN A 533 33.95 12.25 0.30
CA ASN A 533 33.33 11.07 0.86
C ASN A 533 33.43 10.97 2.40
N VAL A 534 34.35 11.67 3.05
CA VAL A 534 34.54 11.60 4.48
C VAL A 534 34.23 12.94 5.17
N ILE A 535 34.91 14.01 4.77
CA ILE A 535 34.74 15.34 5.39
C ILE A 535 33.31 15.86 5.16
N GLY A 536 32.81 15.74 3.92
CA GLY A 536 31.48 16.19 3.56
C GLY A 536 30.38 15.53 4.41
N PRO A 537 30.25 14.19 4.40
CA PRO A 537 29.29 13.49 5.26
C PRO A 537 29.47 13.79 6.76
N ALA A 538 30.69 13.93 7.26
CA ALA A 538 30.97 14.29 8.64
C ALA A 538 30.40 15.68 9.03
N ASN A 539 30.53 16.67 8.14
CA ASN A 539 29.94 17.99 8.35
C ASN A 539 28.42 17.95 8.36
N LEU A 540 27.81 17.19 7.42
CA LEU A 540 26.36 16.98 7.40
C LEU A 540 25.88 16.31 8.68
N ALA A 541 26.60 15.26 9.15
CA ALA A 541 26.25 14.54 10.36
C ALA A 541 26.20 15.46 11.59
N ARG A 542 27.24 16.30 11.80
CA ARG A 542 27.27 17.26 12.92
C ARG A 542 26.11 18.26 12.82
N ALA A 543 25.95 18.86 11.65
CA ALA A 543 24.95 19.91 11.44
C ALA A 543 23.50 19.38 11.55
N CYS A 544 23.24 18.16 11.09
CA CYS A 544 21.94 17.50 11.20
C CYS A 544 21.65 17.08 12.64
N GLU A 545 22.61 16.50 13.37
CA GLU A 545 22.44 16.10 14.77
C GLU A 545 22.13 17.32 15.66
N GLU A 546 22.88 18.42 15.50
CA GLU A 546 22.64 19.67 16.23
C GLU A 546 21.23 20.23 16.04
N ARG A 547 20.65 20.04 14.83
CA ARG A 547 19.34 20.58 14.45
C ARG A 547 18.22 19.55 14.51
N ARG A 548 18.50 18.29 14.88
CA ARG A 548 17.56 17.16 14.88
C ARG A 548 16.92 16.92 13.50
N ILE A 549 17.72 17.06 12.45
CA ILE A 549 17.32 16.80 11.06
C ILE A 549 17.67 15.36 10.71
N SER A 550 16.77 14.61 10.13
CA SER A 550 17.04 13.24 9.66
C SER A 550 18.07 13.24 8.55
N LEU A 551 19.10 12.38 8.65
CA LEU A 551 20.16 12.29 7.63
C LEU A 551 20.16 10.92 6.97
N VAL A 552 20.09 10.91 5.64
CA VAL A 552 20.33 9.72 4.79
C VAL A 552 21.67 9.90 4.09
N SER A 553 22.52 8.87 4.09
CA SER A 553 23.78 8.87 3.34
C SER A 553 23.99 7.53 2.62
N PHE A 554 24.70 7.55 1.50
CA PHE A 554 24.94 6.36 0.68
C PHE A 554 26.35 5.84 0.84
N SER A 555 26.46 4.53 1.08
CA SER A 555 27.68 3.76 1.07
C SER A 555 27.68 2.75 -0.08
N SER A 556 28.57 1.77 -0.07
CA SER A 556 28.83 0.88 -1.19
C SER A 556 29.14 -0.54 -0.71
N ASP A 557 28.87 -1.54 -1.58
CA ASP A 557 29.36 -2.91 -1.48
C ASP A 557 30.90 -3.00 -1.49
N LEU A 558 31.60 -1.98 -2.00
CA LEU A 558 33.08 -1.93 -2.03
C LEU A 558 33.72 -1.71 -0.65
N VAL A 559 32.94 -1.62 0.41
CA VAL A 559 33.43 -1.67 1.79
C VAL A 559 33.89 -3.09 2.20
N PHE A 560 33.55 -4.11 1.42
CA PHE A 560 33.89 -5.51 1.67
C PHE A 560 35.10 -6.00 0.85
N ASP A 561 35.77 -7.08 1.32
CA ASP A 561 36.95 -7.65 0.67
C ASP A 561 36.65 -8.79 -0.33
N GLY A 562 35.40 -9.27 -0.37
CA GLY A 562 35.02 -10.35 -1.29
C GLY A 562 35.44 -11.75 -0.90
N ARG A 563 35.96 -11.98 0.31
CA ARG A 563 36.50 -13.26 0.79
C ARG A 563 35.47 -14.17 1.43
N LYS A 564 34.29 -13.66 1.77
CA LYS A 564 33.20 -14.43 2.42
C LYS A 564 32.72 -15.58 1.52
N GLY A 565 32.68 -15.36 0.20
CA GLY A 565 32.17 -16.36 -0.76
C GLY A 565 30.65 -16.51 -0.78
N ASP A 566 29.92 -15.66 -0.07
CA ASP A 566 28.48 -15.60 0.03
C ASP A 566 28.04 -14.13 0.20
N PHE A 567 26.73 -13.86 0.16
CA PHE A 567 26.20 -12.52 0.33
C PHE A 567 26.64 -11.87 1.65
N TYR A 568 27.04 -10.61 1.57
CA TYR A 568 27.29 -9.79 2.73
C TYR A 568 26.00 -9.21 3.31
N THR A 569 25.91 -9.21 4.63
CA THR A 569 24.82 -8.61 5.42
C THR A 569 25.31 -7.38 6.18
N GLU A 570 24.40 -6.64 6.81
CA GLU A 570 24.73 -5.42 7.55
C GLU A 570 25.72 -5.66 8.69
N SER A 571 25.63 -6.82 9.34
CA SER A 571 26.50 -7.21 10.46
C SER A 571 27.89 -7.70 10.06
N ASP A 572 28.15 -7.92 8.78
CA ASP A 572 29.46 -8.38 8.30
C ASP A 572 30.52 -7.29 8.43
N ARG A 573 31.72 -7.71 8.83
CA ARG A 573 32.85 -6.81 9.01
C ARG A 573 33.30 -6.19 7.69
N VAL A 574 33.48 -4.87 7.66
CA VAL A 574 34.05 -4.14 6.53
C VAL A 574 35.57 -4.37 6.43
N ALA A 575 36.10 -4.51 5.21
CA ALA A 575 37.52 -4.71 4.92
C ALA A 575 37.82 -4.24 3.46
N PRO A 576 37.71 -2.92 3.18
CA PRO A 576 37.77 -2.40 1.81
C PRO A 576 39.14 -2.58 1.17
N LEU A 577 39.18 -2.96 -0.13
CA LEU A 577 40.39 -3.23 -0.92
C LEU A 577 40.96 -1.96 -1.58
N ASN A 578 40.17 -0.95 -1.83
CA ASN A 578 40.53 0.25 -2.59
C ASN A 578 40.28 1.55 -1.82
N THR A 579 40.81 2.66 -2.35
CA THR A 579 40.70 4.00 -1.72
C THR A 579 39.24 4.45 -1.59
N TYR A 580 38.40 4.23 -2.61
CA TYR A 580 36.99 4.56 -2.58
C TYR A 580 36.27 3.80 -1.45
N GLY A 581 36.43 2.46 -1.40
CA GLY A 581 35.82 1.65 -0.35
C GLY A 581 36.28 2.05 1.06
N ARG A 582 37.56 2.38 1.23
CA ARG A 582 38.09 2.91 2.53
C ARG A 582 37.40 4.22 2.91
N SER A 583 37.26 5.16 1.97
CA SER A 583 36.58 6.43 2.24
C SER A 583 35.12 6.26 2.63
N LYS A 584 34.41 5.27 2.03
CA LYS A 584 33.03 4.95 2.38
C LYS A 584 32.91 4.31 3.77
N ALA A 585 33.79 3.33 4.08
CA ALA A 585 33.81 2.68 5.39
C ALA A 585 34.08 3.67 6.53
N GLU A 586 35.03 4.60 6.33
CA GLU A 586 35.31 5.63 7.35
C GLU A 586 34.16 6.61 7.51
N ALA A 587 33.48 6.97 6.42
CA ALA A 587 32.28 7.80 6.51
C ALA A 587 31.18 7.11 7.33
N GLU A 588 30.98 5.78 7.17
CA GLU A 588 30.03 5.02 7.99
C GLU A 588 30.35 5.11 9.49
N ASP A 589 31.61 4.89 9.85
CA ASP A 589 32.05 4.94 11.25
C ASP A 589 31.82 6.34 11.86
N ILE A 590 32.15 7.41 11.11
CA ILE A 590 31.92 8.80 11.56
C ILE A 590 30.44 9.08 11.70
N LEU A 591 29.62 8.72 10.70
CA LEU A 591 28.17 8.94 10.73
C LEU A 591 27.53 8.24 11.93
N MET A 592 27.87 6.97 12.17
CA MET A 592 27.35 6.20 13.28
C MET A 592 27.79 6.75 14.65
N THR A 593 28.96 7.39 14.71
CA THR A 593 29.48 8.00 15.95
C THR A 593 28.88 9.38 16.21
N VAL A 594 28.78 10.21 15.18
CA VAL A 594 28.41 11.63 15.29
C VAL A 594 26.89 11.84 15.23
N CYS A 595 26.19 11.08 14.39
CA CYS A 595 24.76 11.13 14.20
C CYS A 595 24.18 9.71 14.17
N PRO A 596 24.06 9.02 15.32
CA PRO A 596 23.59 7.63 15.40
C PRO A 596 22.18 7.42 14.86
N SER A 597 21.43 8.52 14.70
CA SER A 597 20.09 8.52 14.10
C SER A 597 20.11 8.52 12.56
N SER A 598 21.30 8.62 11.91
CA SER A 598 21.39 8.62 10.45
C SER A 598 21.03 7.26 9.85
N LEU A 599 20.44 7.30 8.64
CA LEU A 599 20.16 6.16 7.79
C LEU A 599 21.28 6.02 6.75
N ILE A 600 22.03 4.94 6.80
CA ILE A 600 23.14 4.67 5.88
C ILE A 600 22.74 3.53 4.96
N ILE A 601 22.72 3.80 3.66
CA ILE A 601 22.32 2.84 2.62
C ILE A 601 23.57 2.30 1.93
N ARG A 602 23.93 1.03 2.18
CA ARG A 602 24.89 0.30 1.35
C ARG A 602 24.16 -0.26 0.14
N THR A 603 24.70 0.00 -1.03
CA THR A 603 24.12 -0.40 -2.31
C THR A 603 25.23 -0.78 -3.29
N SER A 604 24.88 -1.27 -4.47
CA SER A 604 25.85 -1.78 -5.45
C SER A 604 25.45 -1.36 -6.86
N ALA A 605 26.35 -1.36 -7.80
CA ALA A 605 26.23 -1.33 -9.26
C ALA A 605 24.90 -0.73 -9.83
N PHE A 606 24.80 0.59 -9.91
CA PHE A 606 23.59 1.28 -10.36
C PHE A 606 23.26 1.05 -11.82
N PHE A 607 21.97 0.85 -12.10
CA PHE A 607 21.39 0.98 -13.42
C PHE A 607 20.00 1.60 -13.36
N GLY A 608 19.61 2.31 -14.42
CA GLY A 608 18.30 2.97 -14.44
C GLY A 608 18.06 3.74 -15.74
N PRO A 609 16.81 4.18 -15.99
CA PRO A 609 16.42 4.79 -17.26
C PRO A 609 16.96 6.22 -17.45
N TRP A 610 17.41 6.87 -16.39
CA TRP A 610 17.74 8.30 -16.39
C TRP A 610 19.22 8.61 -16.47
N ASP A 611 20.09 7.62 -16.32
CA ASP A 611 21.56 7.75 -16.40
C ASP A 611 22.06 7.19 -17.71
N LYS A 612 22.59 8.03 -18.58
CA LYS A 612 23.14 7.64 -19.88
C LYS A 612 24.51 6.93 -19.76
N ALA A 613 25.20 7.10 -18.63
CA ALA A 613 26.55 6.60 -18.42
C ALA A 613 26.60 5.26 -17.65
N ASN A 614 25.44 4.66 -17.30
CA ASN A 614 25.44 3.40 -16.56
C ASN A 614 25.85 2.18 -17.44
N PHE A 615 26.21 1.10 -16.76
CA PHE A 615 26.67 -0.14 -17.41
C PHE A 615 25.67 -0.70 -18.43
N VAL A 616 24.37 -0.69 -18.15
CA VAL A 616 23.32 -1.20 -19.05
C VAL A 616 23.30 -0.40 -20.35
N ASN A 617 23.37 0.92 -20.28
CA ASN A 617 23.42 1.76 -21.46
C ASN A 617 24.71 1.58 -22.25
N ALA A 618 25.86 1.40 -21.58
CA ALA A 618 27.13 1.11 -22.25
C ALA A 618 27.08 -0.22 -23.03
N VAL A 619 26.49 -1.27 -22.42
CA VAL A 619 26.24 -2.54 -23.09
C VAL A 619 25.34 -2.36 -24.32
N LEU A 620 24.16 -1.75 -24.16
CA LEU A 620 23.20 -1.58 -25.24
C LEU A 620 23.75 -0.73 -26.39
N ASP A 621 24.52 0.32 -26.10
CA ASP A 621 25.13 1.17 -27.12
C ASP A 621 26.25 0.45 -27.90
N ALA A 622 27.02 -0.41 -27.26
CA ALA A 622 27.98 -1.27 -27.95
C ALA A 622 27.25 -2.27 -28.88
N LEU A 623 26.19 -2.90 -28.39
CA LEU A 623 25.41 -3.90 -29.15
C LEU A 623 24.67 -3.26 -30.33
N LYS A 624 24.09 -2.06 -30.17
CA LYS A 624 23.49 -1.28 -31.27
C LYS A 624 24.48 -0.99 -32.39
N ARG A 625 25.74 -0.77 -32.04
CA ARG A 625 26.84 -0.52 -33.00
C ARG A 625 27.50 -1.80 -33.52
N ASN A 626 27.00 -2.98 -33.11
CA ASN A 626 27.58 -4.30 -33.42
C ASN A 626 29.06 -4.43 -32.96
N VAL A 627 29.40 -3.80 -31.83
CA VAL A 627 30.75 -3.84 -31.25
C VAL A 627 30.80 -4.81 -30.10
N VAL A 628 31.89 -5.59 -30.03
CA VAL A 628 32.13 -6.51 -28.92
C VAL A 628 32.29 -5.75 -27.62
N PHE A 629 31.54 -6.17 -26.57
CA PHE A 629 31.59 -5.60 -25.24
C PHE A 629 32.32 -6.52 -24.26
N PRO A 630 33.52 -6.15 -23.75
CA PRO A 630 34.21 -6.92 -22.73
C PRO A 630 33.62 -6.67 -21.34
N ALA A 631 33.35 -7.74 -20.59
CA ALA A 631 32.83 -7.64 -19.23
C ALA A 631 33.50 -8.62 -18.29
N ALA A 632 33.70 -8.25 -17.03
CA ALA A 632 34.35 -9.08 -16.02
C ALA A 632 33.57 -10.36 -15.73
N SER A 633 34.24 -11.52 -15.78
CA SER A 633 33.65 -12.82 -15.46
C SER A 633 33.91 -13.29 -14.03
N ASN A 634 34.84 -12.67 -13.35
CA ASN A 634 35.28 -13.02 -11.99
C ASN A 634 35.00 -11.93 -10.95
N LEU A 635 34.15 -10.99 -11.26
CA LEU A 635 33.63 -9.99 -10.33
C LEU A 635 32.12 -10.13 -10.27
N THR A 636 31.60 -10.48 -9.11
CA THR A 636 30.15 -10.67 -8.85
C THR A 636 29.63 -9.54 -7.99
N VAL A 637 28.51 -8.93 -8.41
CA VAL A 637 27.86 -7.75 -7.79
C VAL A 637 26.36 -7.99 -7.67
N SER A 638 25.67 -7.15 -6.89
CA SER A 638 24.20 -7.05 -6.85
C SER A 638 23.74 -5.80 -7.61
N PRO A 639 23.46 -5.87 -8.94
CA PRO A 639 23.03 -4.70 -9.69
C PRO A 639 21.77 -4.11 -9.11
N THR A 640 21.73 -2.76 -8.97
CA THR A 640 20.67 -2.07 -8.25
C THR A 640 19.93 -1.09 -9.17
N TYR A 641 18.63 -1.32 -9.32
CA TYR A 641 17.74 -0.46 -10.11
C TYR A 641 17.43 0.82 -9.35
N VAL A 642 17.89 1.95 -9.87
CA VAL A 642 17.84 3.24 -9.17
C VAL A 642 16.42 3.69 -8.77
N PRO A 643 15.37 3.53 -9.60
CA PRO A 643 14.01 3.88 -9.16
C PRO A 643 13.56 3.12 -7.90
N ASP A 644 13.80 1.80 -7.83
CA ASP A 644 13.45 1.00 -6.66
C ASP A 644 14.26 1.39 -5.42
N LEU A 645 15.56 1.65 -5.60
CA LEU A 645 16.44 2.11 -4.52
C LEU A 645 15.93 3.41 -3.89
N VAL A 646 15.51 4.36 -4.73
CA VAL A 646 14.99 5.65 -4.26
C VAL A 646 13.66 5.48 -3.54
N ASP A 647 12.74 4.69 -4.09
CA ASP A 647 11.44 4.42 -3.46
C ASP A 647 11.62 3.72 -2.10
N ALA A 648 12.48 2.69 -2.01
CA ALA A 648 12.81 2.00 -0.76
C ALA A 648 13.48 2.93 0.27
N THR A 649 14.42 3.77 -0.17
CA THR A 649 15.11 4.73 0.71
C THR A 649 14.15 5.76 1.30
N LEU A 650 13.21 6.28 0.49
CA LEU A 650 12.19 7.23 0.96
C LEU A 650 11.24 6.56 1.97
N ASP A 651 10.84 5.32 1.73
CA ASP A 651 10.00 4.59 2.69
C ASP A 651 10.72 4.36 4.03
N LEU A 652 12.01 3.97 4.00
CA LEU A 652 12.83 3.83 5.20
C LEU A 652 13.00 5.16 5.95
N LEU A 653 13.22 6.26 5.23
CA LEU A 653 13.32 7.60 5.81
C LEU A 653 12.01 8.01 6.49
N ILE A 654 10.87 7.81 5.82
CA ILE A 654 9.55 8.14 6.35
C ILE A 654 9.21 7.26 7.56
N ASP A 655 9.61 5.99 7.54
CA ASP A 655 9.49 5.05 8.67
C ASP A 655 10.46 5.39 9.84
N ASN A 656 11.30 6.43 9.69
CA ASN A 656 12.32 6.85 10.67
C ASN A 656 13.32 5.74 11.01
N GLU A 657 13.70 4.94 10.02
CA GLU A 657 14.72 3.90 10.16
C GLU A 657 16.12 4.49 10.29
N LYS A 658 16.99 3.76 10.97
CA LYS A 658 18.32 4.23 11.37
C LYS A 658 19.38 3.15 11.19
N GLY A 659 20.64 3.58 11.19
CA GLY A 659 21.79 2.70 11.07
C GLY A 659 22.02 2.21 9.65
N ILE A 660 22.78 1.14 9.51
CA ILE A 660 23.19 0.60 8.21
C ILE A 660 22.11 -0.32 7.64
N TRP A 661 21.82 -0.15 6.36
CA TRP A 661 20.88 -0.96 5.59
C TRP A 661 21.48 -1.37 4.24
N HIS A 662 21.33 -2.62 3.87
CA HIS A 662 21.63 -3.11 2.54
C HIS A 662 20.40 -2.97 1.65
N VAL A 663 20.50 -2.18 0.58
CA VAL A 663 19.40 -1.95 -0.37
C VAL A 663 19.91 -2.18 -1.79
N ALA A 664 19.65 -3.37 -2.31
CA ALA A 664 19.98 -3.79 -3.67
C ALA A 664 18.92 -4.77 -4.18
N ASN A 665 18.79 -4.94 -5.50
CA ASN A 665 17.88 -5.95 -6.05
C ASN A 665 18.35 -7.35 -5.64
N SER A 666 17.40 -8.24 -5.36
CA SER A 666 17.70 -9.60 -4.92
C SER A 666 18.42 -10.38 -6.03
N GLY A 667 19.58 -10.94 -5.68
CA GLY A 667 20.44 -11.71 -6.56
C GLY A 667 21.81 -11.09 -6.78
N ALA A 668 22.77 -11.92 -7.15
CA ALA A 668 24.10 -11.48 -7.52
C ALA A 668 24.52 -12.17 -8.83
N VAL A 669 25.20 -11.43 -9.69
CA VAL A 669 25.63 -11.89 -11.00
C VAL A 669 27.02 -11.37 -11.33
N SER A 670 27.78 -12.10 -12.16
CA SER A 670 29.01 -11.54 -12.75
C SER A 670 28.66 -10.40 -13.71
N TRP A 671 29.56 -9.44 -13.87
CA TRP A 671 29.35 -8.38 -14.86
C TRP A 671 29.09 -8.91 -16.26
N SER A 672 29.77 -10.05 -16.65
CA SER A 672 29.56 -10.69 -17.93
C SER A 672 28.17 -11.31 -18.06
N ASP A 673 27.64 -11.90 -17.01
CA ASP A 673 26.30 -12.50 -17.03
C ASP A 673 25.21 -11.42 -16.98
N PHE A 674 25.44 -10.34 -16.23
CA PHE A 674 24.56 -9.18 -16.26
C PHE A 674 24.48 -8.56 -17.67
N ALA A 675 25.63 -8.39 -18.35
CA ALA A 675 25.64 -7.92 -19.73
C ALA A 675 24.88 -8.84 -20.70
N ARG A 676 25.00 -10.18 -20.53
CA ARG A 676 24.23 -11.16 -21.32
C ARG A 676 22.73 -11.09 -21.05
N MET A 677 22.34 -10.93 -19.79
CA MET A 677 20.92 -10.73 -19.39
C MET A 677 20.35 -9.49 -20.08
N VAL A 678 21.07 -8.36 -20.01
CA VAL A 678 20.69 -7.10 -20.68
C VAL A 678 20.58 -7.28 -22.20
N ALA A 679 21.57 -7.94 -22.82
CA ALA A 679 21.57 -8.21 -24.26
C ALA A 679 20.33 -9.03 -24.66
N SER A 680 20.05 -10.12 -23.98
CA SER A 680 18.91 -11.00 -24.27
C SER A 680 17.58 -10.29 -24.11
N ARG A 681 17.40 -9.51 -23.05
CA ARG A 681 16.17 -8.73 -22.80
C ARG A 681 16.01 -7.57 -23.79
N GLY A 682 17.11 -6.98 -24.25
CA GLY A 682 17.12 -5.95 -25.29
C GLY A 682 16.95 -6.46 -26.73
N GLY A 683 16.80 -7.77 -26.92
CA GLY A 683 16.66 -8.38 -28.26
C GLY A 683 17.98 -8.44 -29.07
N TYR A 684 19.13 -8.35 -28.39
CA TYR A 684 20.46 -8.44 -29.02
C TYR A 684 21.11 -9.80 -28.77
N SER A 685 22.07 -10.17 -29.67
CA SER A 685 22.83 -11.40 -29.52
C SER A 685 23.83 -11.33 -28.35
N PRO A 686 23.72 -12.24 -27.33
CA PRO A 686 24.70 -12.31 -26.25
C PRO A 686 26.09 -12.70 -26.68
N ALA A 687 26.28 -13.17 -27.93
CA ALA A 687 27.58 -13.59 -28.46
C ALA A 687 28.60 -12.43 -28.57
N LEU A 688 28.10 -11.19 -28.61
CA LEU A 688 28.95 -9.99 -28.60
C LEU A 688 29.49 -9.66 -27.20
N ILE A 689 28.97 -10.28 -26.14
CA ILE A 689 29.50 -10.09 -24.79
C ILE A 689 30.69 -11.05 -24.59
N LYS A 690 31.88 -10.49 -24.42
CA LYS A 690 33.11 -11.25 -24.18
C LYS A 690 33.49 -11.22 -22.70
N ALA A 691 33.30 -12.35 -22.04
CA ALA A 691 33.77 -12.55 -20.68
C ALA A 691 35.30 -12.45 -20.60
N ARG A 692 35.82 -11.63 -19.70
CA ARG A 692 37.24 -11.42 -19.46
C ARG A 692 37.51 -11.42 -17.96
N PRO A 693 38.65 -11.92 -17.49
CA PRO A 693 39.06 -11.70 -16.12
C PRO A 693 39.35 -10.21 -15.88
N SER A 694 39.05 -9.72 -14.67
CA SER A 694 39.10 -8.28 -14.32
C SER A 694 40.48 -7.66 -14.58
N HIS A 695 41.58 -8.39 -14.36
CA HIS A 695 42.94 -7.89 -14.63
C HIS A 695 43.18 -7.56 -16.11
N ALA A 696 42.40 -8.14 -17.03
CA ALA A 696 42.51 -7.87 -18.47
C ALA A 696 41.67 -6.64 -18.91
N LEU A 697 40.99 -6.00 -17.99
CA LEU A 697 40.15 -4.82 -18.25
C LEU A 697 40.82 -3.47 -17.90
N GLY A 698 42.06 -3.50 -17.37
CA GLY A 698 42.83 -2.30 -17.05
C GLY A 698 42.27 -1.49 -15.88
N LEU A 699 41.54 -2.11 -14.95
CA LEU A 699 41.00 -1.46 -13.76
C LEU A 699 42.14 -1.11 -12.79
N ALA A 700 42.24 0.16 -12.39
CA ALA A 700 43.30 0.63 -11.49
C ALA A 700 43.04 0.23 -10.02
N ALA A 701 41.79 0.29 -9.58
CA ALA A 701 41.39 -0.08 -8.24
C ALA A 701 41.10 -1.57 -8.11
N LEU A 702 41.58 -2.21 -7.05
CA LEU A 702 41.23 -3.58 -6.72
C LEU A 702 39.73 -3.67 -6.36
N ARG A 703 39.09 -4.69 -6.88
CA ARG A 703 37.67 -4.96 -6.59
C ARG A 703 37.51 -6.32 -5.92
N PRO A 704 36.55 -6.47 -4.97
CA PRO A 704 36.24 -7.77 -4.41
C PRO A 704 35.76 -8.74 -5.49
N ALA A 705 36.18 -10.02 -5.40
CA ALA A 705 35.70 -11.04 -6.33
C ALA A 705 34.20 -11.29 -6.20
N PHE A 706 33.68 -11.19 -4.99
CA PHE A 706 32.25 -11.27 -4.70
C PHE A 706 31.88 -10.14 -3.75
N SER A 707 31.04 -9.20 -4.21
CA SER A 707 30.49 -8.10 -3.40
C SER A 707 28.95 -8.10 -3.38
N GLY A 708 28.32 -9.26 -3.64
CA GLY A 708 26.87 -9.39 -3.51
C GLY A 708 26.41 -9.07 -2.10
N ILE A 709 25.39 -8.24 -1.97
CA ILE A 709 24.79 -7.84 -0.69
C ILE A 709 23.35 -8.31 -0.58
N THR A 710 22.94 -8.65 0.63
CA THR A 710 21.55 -8.92 1.00
C THR A 710 21.28 -8.26 2.35
N SER A 711 20.01 -8.04 2.72
CA SER A 711 19.68 -7.46 4.01
C SER A 711 19.22 -8.54 4.98
N GLU A 712 19.74 -8.49 6.22
CA GLU A 712 19.21 -9.26 7.36
C GLU A 712 18.03 -8.56 8.05
N ARG A 713 17.75 -7.31 7.66
CA ARG A 713 16.68 -6.48 8.24
C ARG A 713 15.39 -6.54 7.43
N THR A 714 15.45 -6.49 6.10
CA THR A 714 14.28 -6.58 5.22
C THR A 714 14.68 -6.76 3.76
N ASN A 715 13.82 -7.40 2.98
CA ASN A 715 13.96 -7.48 1.52
C ASN A 715 12.89 -6.62 0.84
N MET A 716 13.18 -5.33 0.65
CA MET A 716 12.26 -4.35 0.04
C MET A 716 12.35 -4.31 -1.48
N MET A 717 13.43 -4.83 -2.05
CA MET A 717 13.72 -4.72 -3.47
C MET A 717 13.21 -5.96 -4.23
N ARG A 718 12.70 -5.74 -5.44
CA ARG A 718 12.34 -6.84 -6.35
C ARG A 718 13.57 -7.62 -6.80
N THR A 719 13.36 -8.75 -7.47
CA THR A 719 14.45 -9.54 -8.07
C THR A 719 15.17 -8.76 -9.18
N LEU A 720 16.44 -9.08 -9.45
CA LEU A 720 17.18 -8.47 -10.54
C LEU A 720 16.50 -8.67 -11.90
N THR A 721 15.87 -9.83 -12.12
CA THR A 721 15.16 -10.11 -13.37
C THR A 721 13.99 -9.14 -13.57
N GLU A 722 13.14 -8.97 -12.56
CA GLU A 722 12.00 -8.02 -12.58
C GLU A 722 12.49 -6.58 -12.73
N ALA A 723 13.61 -6.22 -12.11
CA ALA A 723 14.21 -4.90 -12.22
C ALA A 723 14.69 -4.60 -13.65
N VAL A 724 15.31 -5.58 -14.32
CA VAL A 724 15.71 -5.46 -15.73
C VAL A 724 14.49 -5.36 -16.64
N GLU A 725 13.44 -6.12 -16.40
CA GLU A 725 12.17 -6.00 -17.14
C GLU A 725 11.57 -4.60 -17.00
N SER A 726 11.55 -4.07 -15.79
CA SER A 726 11.06 -2.70 -15.52
C SER A 726 11.91 -1.62 -16.20
N TYR A 727 13.22 -1.82 -16.31
CA TYR A 727 14.10 -0.92 -17.05
C TYR A 727 13.66 -0.82 -18.53
N PHE A 728 13.41 -1.96 -19.19
CA PHE A 728 13.00 -1.97 -20.60
C PHE A 728 11.58 -1.44 -20.79
N ALA A 729 10.64 -1.73 -19.90
CA ALA A 729 9.27 -1.20 -19.94
C ALA A 729 9.26 0.33 -19.84
N ASN A 730 10.03 0.91 -18.92
CA ASN A 730 10.10 2.36 -18.72
C ASN A 730 10.82 3.09 -19.84
N THR A 731 11.81 2.46 -20.49
CA THR A 731 12.48 3.07 -21.65
C THR A 731 11.63 3.02 -22.91
N SER A 732 10.80 2.01 -23.08
CA SER A 732 9.87 1.90 -24.22
C SER A 732 8.73 2.94 -24.15
N SER A 733 8.23 3.22 -22.95
CA SER A 733 7.15 4.21 -22.72
C SER A 733 7.61 5.65 -22.95
N SER A 734 8.88 5.98 -22.66
CA SER A 734 9.43 7.32 -22.93
C SER A 734 9.59 7.60 -24.43
N PHE A 735 9.79 6.59 -25.28
CA PHE A 735 9.80 6.75 -26.74
C PHE A 735 8.43 7.06 -27.34
N VAL A 736 7.34 6.70 -26.68
CA VAL A 736 5.98 7.00 -27.15
C VAL A 736 5.57 8.42 -26.77
N LEU A 737 6.01 8.94 -25.63
CA LEU A 737 5.70 10.30 -25.17
C LEU A 737 6.52 11.38 -25.91
N ASP A 738 7.75 11.10 -26.31
CA ASP A 738 8.56 12.03 -27.12
C ASP A 738 8.07 12.14 -28.56
N ARG A 739 7.37 11.15 -29.11
CA ARG A 739 6.76 11.23 -30.44
C ARG A 739 5.44 12.01 -30.48
N SER A 740 4.78 12.21 -29.34
CA SER A 740 3.53 12.99 -29.25
C SER A 740 3.77 14.51 -29.09
N HIS A 741 5.02 14.95 -28.87
CA HIS A 741 5.40 16.36 -28.75
C HIS A 741 6.27 16.87 -29.91
N GLY A 742 6.44 16.05 -30.96
CA GLY A 742 7.31 16.34 -32.09
C GLY A 742 6.63 16.57 -33.44
N ASN A 743 5.31 16.77 -33.51
CA ASN A 743 4.63 17.12 -34.76
C ASN A 743 3.47 18.07 -34.49
N ASP A 744 3.77 19.35 -34.34
CA ASP A 744 2.88 20.45 -34.72
C ASP A 744 3.72 21.73 -34.89
N ALA A 745 4.35 21.83 -36.07
CA ALA A 745 4.79 23.09 -36.63
C ALA A 745 4.89 22.95 -38.15
N SER A 746 3.74 23.08 -38.83
CA SER A 746 3.66 23.70 -40.16
C SER A 746 2.27 23.50 -40.76
N GLY A 747 1.64 24.60 -41.17
CA GLY A 747 0.61 24.60 -42.18
C GLY A 747 -0.66 25.35 -41.80
N TYR A 748 -0.57 26.67 -41.87
CA TYR A 748 -1.70 27.52 -42.22
C TYR A 748 -1.99 27.34 -43.72
N GLU A 749 -3.22 26.93 -44.06
CA GLU A 749 -4.11 27.63 -45.01
C GLU A 749 -5.51 27.11 -44.84
#